data_d7e3a92ca95619565b3b00f249e5b61d
#
_entry.id   d7e3a92ca95619565b3b00f249e5b61d
#
_cell.length_a   1.000
_cell.length_b   1.000
_cell.length_c   1.000
_cell.angle_alpha   90.00
_cell.angle_beta   90.00
_cell.angle_gamma   90.00
#
_symmetry.space_group_name_H-M   'P 1'
#
loop_
_entity.id
_entity.type
_entity.pdbx_description
1 polymer ?
#
loop_
_entity_poly.entity_id
_entity_poly.type
_entity_poly.pdbx_seq_one_letter_code
_entity_poly.pdbx_strand_id
1 'polypeptide(L)'
;MKLLLILLTALGSGLIATYLTRVLATRYQIGSFPDPRKIHQTFMPHMGGLGIVIGFLSGLAASYFILNEFFQLLVAQYGVVILAAMLMVITGILDDVRGLSPYQKFLGQFLAVTLLIVFDCRIQGLQNPTGSIIHLGIIGIPFTYLWMIGISNAINLLDGLDGLAGGVSFIIGAVFLIAGFQNNDWATILISIVLIGSLIGFLRFNYHPASIFMGDTGSLFLGFIIAAIAIRGFETQTGTVQLIIPMIALAIPIGDTSVAFFRRLNKGRHPFKADKDHLHHRLIYLGLSHRQAVHIIYFISLLYGISAYLILSQATFLGAIVFALTVFISFIGLQRIGYLEAQRVKTYYGDEAIIEARPAMAPLFMRRLLHKLLLVFSDGLMINLALFLTWWFRYQSGMMAAQRPMGLGTAMDFPVLFILSLGWIVLFMLNNLYNMRWDISRFDQIRRMGKVIIFGILLLFIITLDPQDVFSEGRLSLLIYGVALFICVNVGRNIIIFLEKRLEVLEYSPHKTLLVGPTDKAKKLLRDIRHNPHLLYEFVGYVSREPRDQPFSDLPFQGTYEQMPEIIRKKGVEEVIIAINERSRDEILNIVAHAEGTGVVFKIIPQFYDVVSGHKTEEVIGHPLIRLFPESMYLWQWGLKRLFDLIVSLLLMIVLIPIFVLIILLQISAGIYPPFLITNTVGKYGKVFGMLNFNYQSPDKEKISGVGKFLYQTRIYKLPVIINIFLGKMSFVGPRPESRELVEVLKKKIKFYNRRFQVRPGMTGWAQVKYRYEEALRHQREQLKQDLFYLENMSLTFDFRIILRSLIIFLFRK
;
A
#
# COMPACT_ATOMS: atom_id res chain seq x y z
N MET A 1 -15.50 41.73 10.28
CA MET A 1 -14.54 42.73 9.77
C MET A 1 -13.16 42.57 10.36
N LYS A 2 -12.97 42.46 11.69
CA LYS A 2 -11.64 42.29 12.34
C LYS A 2 -10.85 41.06 11.82
N LEU A 3 -11.46 39.89 11.76
CA LEU A 3 -10.82 38.66 11.23
C LEU A 3 -10.43 38.79 9.75
N LEU A 4 -11.24 39.49 8.94
CA LEU A 4 -10.93 39.76 7.54
C LEU A 4 -9.67 40.64 7.40
N LEU A 5 -9.50 41.64 8.28
CA LEU A 5 -8.29 42.48 8.30
C LEU A 5 -7.06 41.66 8.64
N ILE A 6 -7.11 40.73 9.60
CA ILE A 6 -6.06 39.85 9.97
C ILE A 6 -5.71 38.92 8.79
N LEU A 7 -6.71 38.33 8.13
CA LEU A 7 -6.52 37.53 6.93
C LEU A 7 -5.80 38.33 5.81
N LEU A 8 -6.29 39.55 5.55
CA LEU A 8 -5.74 40.41 4.48
C LEU A 8 -4.30 40.88 4.79
N THR A 9 -3.97 41.12 6.09
CA THR A 9 -2.59 41.46 6.48
C THR A 9 -1.66 40.26 6.31
N ALA A 10 -2.06 39.06 6.72
CA ALA A 10 -1.29 37.84 6.50
C ALA A 10 -1.10 37.53 4.99
N LEU A 11 -2.16 37.70 4.21
CA LEU A 11 -2.13 37.51 2.76
C LEU A 11 -1.21 38.54 2.08
N GLY A 12 -1.40 39.84 2.36
CA GLY A 12 -0.61 40.91 1.72
C GLY A 12 0.86 40.86 2.08
N SER A 13 1.20 40.64 3.37
CA SER A 13 2.59 40.47 3.80
C SER A 13 3.22 39.19 3.26
N GLY A 14 2.46 38.09 3.23
CA GLY A 14 2.88 36.82 2.63
C GLY A 14 3.18 36.95 1.12
N LEU A 15 2.31 37.67 0.40
CA LEU A 15 2.50 37.95 -1.03
C LEU A 15 3.74 38.80 -1.29
N ILE A 16 3.92 39.90 -0.54
CA ILE A 16 5.09 40.80 -0.67
C ILE A 16 6.37 40.03 -0.28
N ALA A 17 6.37 39.33 0.84
CA ALA A 17 7.53 38.57 1.30
C ALA A 17 7.91 37.46 0.32
N THR A 18 6.94 36.73 -0.25
CA THR A 18 7.21 35.71 -1.27
C THR A 18 7.83 36.32 -2.52
N TYR A 19 7.33 37.48 -2.98
CA TYR A 19 7.92 38.18 -4.11
C TYR A 19 9.37 38.59 -3.82
N LEU A 20 9.61 39.19 -2.66
CA LEU A 20 10.95 39.61 -2.26
C LEU A 20 11.91 38.41 -2.15
N THR A 21 11.46 37.35 -1.52
CA THR A 21 12.25 36.10 -1.41
C THR A 21 12.57 35.53 -2.78
N ARG A 22 11.63 35.56 -3.72
CA ARG A 22 11.87 35.14 -5.09
C ARG A 22 12.98 35.96 -5.75
N VAL A 23 12.92 37.28 -5.64
CA VAL A 23 13.92 38.19 -6.21
C VAL A 23 15.30 37.93 -5.60
N LEU A 24 15.38 37.83 -4.26
CA LEU A 24 16.63 37.55 -3.54
C LEU A 24 17.19 36.17 -3.89
N ALA A 25 16.38 35.12 -3.86
CA ALA A 25 16.78 33.75 -4.20
C ALA A 25 17.27 33.64 -5.64
N THR A 26 16.65 34.37 -6.58
CA THR A 26 17.14 34.47 -7.98
C THR A 26 18.46 35.19 -8.05
N ARG A 27 18.62 36.31 -7.33
CA ARG A 27 19.86 37.12 -7.34
C ARG A 27 21.05 36.36 -6.73
N TYR A 28 20.82 35.62 -5.63
CA TYR A 28 21.86 34.84 -4.96
C TYR A 28 21.95 33.38 -5.46
N GLN A 29 21.20 33.04 -6.51
CA GLN A 29 21.15 31.71 -7.13
C GLN A 29 20.86 30.57 -6.10
N ILE A 30 20.01 30.85 -5.10
CA ILE A 30 19.56 29.86 -4.14
C ILE A 30 18.36 29.11 -4.75
N GLY A 31 18.61 27.90 -5.25
CA GLY A 31 17.57 27.11 -5.91
C GLY A 31 18.09 25.89 -6.66
N SER A 32 17.20 25.28 -7.42
CA SER A 32 17.51 24.13 -8.27
C SER A 32 17.95 24.55 -9.66
N PHE A 33 19.13 24.11 -10.07
CA PHE A 33 19.60 24.21 -11.45
C PHE A 33 18.94 23.15 -12.34
N PRO A 34 18.82 23.41 -13.64
CA PRO A 34 18.36 22.45 -14.63
C PRO A 34 19.22 21.17 -14.57
N ASP A 35 18.58 20.03 -14.46
CA ASP A 35 19.20 18.71 -14.54
C ASP A 35 18.35 17.86 -15.50
N PRO A 36 18.96 17.07 -16.43
CA PRO A 36 18.23 16.20 -17.35
C PRO A 36 17.26 15.23 -16.63
N ARG A 37 17.44 15.02 -15.31
CA ARG A 37 16.59 14.19 -14.47
C ARG A 37 15.44 14.94 -13.80
N LYS A 38 15.37 16.29 -13.93
CA LYS A 38 14.34 17.16 -13.32
C LYS A 38 13.34 17.61 -14.39
N ILE A 39 12.13 17.89 -13.96
CA ILE A 39 11.02 18.30 -14.83
C ILE A 39 11.22 19.73 -15.38
N HIS A 40 11.97 20.57 -14.66
CA HIS A 40 12.17 21.99 -14.99
C HIS A 40 13.43 22.21 -15.82
N GLN A 41 13.27 22.96 -16.93
CA GLN A 41 14.34 23.30 -17.86
C GLN A 41 15.01 24.66 -17.56
N THR A 42 14.47 25.39 -16.58
CA THR A 42 14.96 26.70 -16.13
C THR A 42 15.33 26.67 -14.65
N PHE A 43 16.19 27.62 -14.24
CA PHE A 43 16.51 27.79 -12.80
C PHE A 43 15.24 28.13 -12.01
N MET A 44 15.02 27.38 -10.89
CA MET A 44 13.88 27.58 -10.01
C MET A 44 14.35 27.98 -8.63
N PRO A 45 14.02 29.22 -8.17
CA PRO A 45 14.40 29.70 -6.86
C PRO A 45 13.66 28.91 -5.77
N HIS A 46 14.35 28.65 -4.65
CA HIS A 46 13.83 28.03 -3.45
C HIS A 46 13.53 29.06 -2.35
N MET A 47 13.16 28.58 -1.14
CA MET A 47 12.89 29.39 0.05
C MET A 47 11.59 30.22 -0.01
N GLY A 48 10.62 29.88 -0.89
CA GLY A 48 9.31 30.52 -0.88
C GLY A 48 8.56 30.37 0.44
N GLY A 49 8.92 29.37 1.24
CA GLY A 49 8.43 29.18 2.59
C GLY A 49 8.70 30.34 3.54
N LEU A 50 9.75 31.14 3.34
CA LEU A 50 9.96 32.37 4.12
C LEU A 50 8.81 33.35 3.92
N GLY A 51 8.21 33.41 2.73
CA GLY A 51 7.01 34.21 2.48
C GLY A 51 5.82 33.75 3.32
N ILE A 52 5.65 32.45 3.51
CA ILE A 52 4.61 31.88 4.38
C ILE A 52 4.90 32.26 5.83
N VAL A 53 6.12 32.09 6.31
CA VAL A 53 6.53 32.39 7.69
C VAL A 53 6.34 33.89 7.99
N ILE A 54 6.80 34.78 7.14
CA ILE A 54 6.67 36.24 7.30
C ILE A 54 5.18 36.63 7.29
N GLY A 55 4.41 36.08 6.35
CA GLY A 55 2.97 36.30 6.28
C GLY A 55 2.26 35.86 7.56
N PHE A 56 2.62 34.68 8.06
CA PHE A 56 2.10 34.13 9.30
C PHE A 56 2.45 35.03 10.51
N LEU A 57 3.72 35.40 10.68
CA LEU A 57 4.15 36.26 11.78
C LEU A 57 3.52 37.67 11.71
N SER A 58 3.36 38.23 10.51
CA SER A 58 2.71 39.53 10.31
C SER A 58 1.21 39.47 10.64
N GLY A 59 0.54 38.35 10.29
CA GLY A 59 -0.86 38.13 10.68
C GLY A 59 -1.03 37.94 12.20
N LEU A 60 -0.09 37.29 12.86
CA LEU A 60 -0.06 37.20 14.32
C LEU A 60 0.14 38.58 14.95
N ALA A 61 1.07 39.38 14.44
CA ALA A 61 1.27 40.76 14.90
C ALA A 61 0.01 41.62 14.71
N ALA A 62 -0.68 41.49 13.56
CA ALA A 62 -1.92 42.16 13.34
C ALA A 62 -3.04 41.72 14.31
N SER A 63 -3.07 40.45 14.67
CA SER A 63 -4.04 39.91 15.65
C SER A 63 -3.84 40.51 17.04
N TYR A 64 -2.57 40.78 17.44
CA TYR A 64 -2.25 41.50 18.68
C TYR A 64 -2.88 42.90 18.71
N PHE A 65 -2.76 43.69 17.64
CA PHE A 65 -3.30 45.05 17.59
C PHE A 65 -4.82 45.10 17.41
N ILE A 66 -5.43 44.12 16.72
CA ILE A 66 -6.84 44.13 16.34
C ILE A 66 -7.74 43.40 17.37
N LEU A 67 -7.23 42.31 17.96
CA LEU A 67 -7.96 41.38 18.82
C LEU A 67 -7.11 40.95 20.03
N ASN A 68 -6.57 41.90 20.80
CA ASN A 68 -5.62 41.67 21.87
C ASN A 68 -6.06 40.60 22.87
N GLU A 69 -7.33 40.66 23.32
CA GLU A 69 -7.86 39.67 24.28
C GLU A 69 -7.72 38.21 23.76
N PHE A 70 -8.10 38.00 22.51
CA PHE A 70 -8.02 36.69 21.86
C PHE A 70 -6.59 36.32 21.49
N PHE A 71 -5.71 37.30 21.24
CA PHE A 71 -4.29 37.07 21.03
C PHE A 71 -3.61 36.56 22.30
N GLN A 72 -3.99 37.01 23.47
CA GLN A 72 -3.47 36.45 24.73
C GLN A 72 -3.84 34.98 24.90
N LEU A 73 -5.09 34.60 24.54
CA LEU A 73 -5.47 33.18 24.50
C LEU A 73 -4.64 32.38 23.50
N LEU A 74 -4.37 32.95 22.33
CA LEU A 74 -3.51 32.33 21.33
C LEU A 74 -2.10 32.12 21.87
N VAL A 75 -1.51 33.11 22.53
CA VAL A 75 -0.16 32.99 23.12
C VAL A 75 -0.13 31.95 24.24
N ALA A 76 -1.17 31.90 25.07
CA ALA A 76 -1.26 30.88 26.12
C ALA A 76 -1.33 29.45 25.54
N GLN A 77 -2.07 29.27 24.46
CA GLN A 77 -2.29 27.94 23.86
C GLN A 77 -1.20 27.54 22.85
N TYR A 78 -0.70 28.49 22.03
CA TYR A 78 0.22 28.21 20.92
C TYR A 78 1.58 28.93 21.02
N GLY A 79 1.87 29.70 22.09
CA GLY A 79 3.12 30.46 22.18
C GLY A 79 4.36 29.57 22.09
N VAL A 80 4.38 28.47 22.83
CA VAL A 80 5.48 27.48 22.78
C VAL A 80 5.53 26.79 21.41
N VAL A 81 4.38 26.53 20.78
CA VAL A 81 4.31 25.95 19.43
C VAL A 81 4.95 26.88 18.41
N ILE A 82 4.66 28.18 18.47
CA ILE A 82 5.24 29.19 17.56
C ILE A 82 6.77 29.26 17.75
N LEU A 83 7.24 29.25 19.00
CA LEU A 83 8.67 29.22 19.31
C LEU A 83 9.36 27.96 18.76
N ALA A 84 8.75 26.78 18.96
CA ALA A 84 9.25 25.53 18.42
C ALA A 84 9.22 25.49 16.88
N ALA A 85 8.19 26.10 16.26
CA ALA A 85 8.10 26.22 14.81
C ALA A 85 9.24 27.09 14.22
N MET A 86 9.74 28.07 14.97
CA MET A 86 10.93 28.83 14.52
C MET A 86 12.19 27.98 14.45
N LEU A 87 12.35 26.95 15.31
CA LEU A 87 13.44 25.97 15.17
C LEU A 87 13.28 25.15 13.88
N MET A 88 12.05 24.84 13.49
CA MET A 88 11.77 24.17 12.22
C MET A 88 12.13 25.08 11.02
N VAL A 89 11.82 26.37 11.10
CA VAL A 89 12.22 27.36 10.09
C VAL A 89 13.75 27.42 9.96
N ILE A 90 14.46 27.52 11.08
CA ILE A 90 15.95 27.53 11.07
C ILE A 90 16.48 26.25 10.43
N THR A 91 15.95 25.10 10.81
CA THR A 91 16.34 23.79 10.23
C THR A 91 16.10 23.77 8.73
N GLY A 92 14.94 24.26 8.29
CA GLY A 92 14.60 24.34 6.87
C GLY A 92 15.48 25.30 6.06
N ILE A 93 15.78 26.48 6.62
CA ILE A 93 16.74 27.44 5.98
C ILE A 93 18.13 26.81 5.82
N LEU A 94 18.60 26.14 6.85
CA LEU A 94 19.90 25.46 6.80
C LEU A 94 19.91 24.34 5.75
N ASP A 95 18.78 23.64 5.60
CA ASP A 95 18.66 22.60 4.59
C ASP A 95 18.58 23.19 3.16
N ASP A 96 17.76 24.22 2.95
CA ASP A 96 17.61 24.88 1.64
C ASP A 96 18.93 25.53 1.16
N VAL A 97 19.78 26.01 2.09
CA VAL A 97 21.04 26.71 1.75
C VAL A 97 22.24 25.75 1.67
N ARG A 98 22.36 24.79 2.60
CA ARG A 98 23.56 23.94 2.74
C ARG A 98 23.34 22.48 2.38
N GLY A 99 22.09 22.03 2.28
CA GLY A 99 21.73 20.63 2.09
C GLY A 99 22.11 19.77 3.33
N LEU A 100 21.21 19.66 4.29
CA LEU A 100 21.44 18.88 5.51
C LEU A 100 21.38 17.37 5.24
N SER A 101 22.15 16.62 6.00
CA SER A 101 21.97 15.18 6.05
C SER A 101 20.61 14.81 6.71
N PRO A 102 19.99 13.67 6.38
CA PRO A 102 18.74 13.24 7.00
C PRO A 102 18.80 13.21 8.54
N TYR A 103 19.96 12.89 9.11
CA TYR A 103 20.16 12.87 10.57
C TYR A 103 20.14 14.26 11.19
N GLN A 104 20.77 15.24 10.54
CA GLN A 104 20.78 16.64 11.03
C GLN A 104 19.38 17.25 10.96
N LYS A 105 18.66 17.00 9.87
CA LYS A 105 17.27 17.41 9.72
C LYS A 105 16.38 16.79 10.80
N PHE A 106 16.54 15.49 11.05
CA PHE A 106 15.81 14.79 12.11
C PHE A 106 16.16 15.35 13.51
N LEU A 107 17.42 15.71 13.77
CA LEU A 107 17.83 16.33 15.04
C LEU A 107 17.12 17.65 15.27
N GLY A 108 17.03 18.52 14.26
CA GLY A 108 16.29 19.79 14.35
C GLY A 108 14.82 19.59 14.67
N GLN A 109 14.17 18.63 13.99
CA GLN A 109 12.78 18.25 14.26
C GLN A 109 12.62 17.69 15.69
N PHE A 110 13.54 16.83 16.11
CA PHE A 110 13.54 16.23 17.45
C PHE A 110 13.63 17.31 18.54
N LEU A 111 14.55 18.29 18.38
CA LEU A 111 14.72 19.40 19.32
C LEU A 111 13.46 20.29 19.40
N ALA A 112 12.82 20.57 18.26
CA ALA A 112 11.58 21.35 18.24
C ALA A 112 10.45 20.64 19.00
N VAL A 113 10.31 19.32 18.83
CA VAL A 113 9.29 18.52 19.56
C VAL A 113 9.67 18.38 21.04
N THR A 114 10.96 18.24 21.35
CA THR A 114 11.43 18.21 22.75
C THR A 114 11.02 19.48 23.50
N LEU A 115 11.15 20.64 22.84
CA LEU A 115 10.70 21.90 23.41
C LEU A 115 9.21 21.89 23.77
N LEU A 116 8.35 21.33 22.89
CA LEU A 116 6.92 21.16 23.19
C LEU A 116 6.70 20.29 24.43
N ILE A 117 7.39 19.16 24.52
CA ILE A 117 7.21 18.18 25.60
C ILE A 117 7.68 18.76 26.94
N VAL A 118 8.78 19.51 26.95
CA VAL A 118 9.29 20.18 28.16
C VAL A 118 8.27 21.17 28.73
N PHE A 119 7.51 21.84 27.88
CA PHE A 119 6.44 22.77 28.28
C PHE A 119 5.04 22.08 28.36
N ASP A 120 5.02 20.76 28.53
CA ASP A 120 3.81 19.90 28.69
C ASP A 120 2.81 19.98 27.54
N CYS A 121 3.28 20.39 26.34
CA CYS A 121 2.48 20.33 25.11
C CYS A 121 2.56 18.93 24.50
N ARG A 122 2.07 17.90 25.21
CA ARG A 122 2.10 16.50 24.78
C ARG A 122 0.71 15.90 24.75
N ILE A 123 0.54 14.84 23.98
CA ILE A 123 -0.70 14.06 23.95
C ILE A 123 -0.76 13.18 25.19
N GLN A 124 -1.55 13.57 26.19
CA GLN A 124 -1.70 12.83 27.45
C GLN A 124 -2.68 11.65 27.33
N GLY A 125 -3.69 11.79 26.47
CA GLY A 125 -4.69 10.76 26.23
C GLY A 125 -5.42 11.00 24.93
N LEU A 126 -6.13 9.98 24.47
CA LEU A 126 -6.97 10.01 23.28
C LEU A 126 -8.42 9.83 23.70
N GLN A 127 -9.31 10.65 23.16
CA GLN A 127 -10.74 10.44 23.29
C GLN A 127 -11.28 9.80 22.01
N ASN A 128 -11.95 8.66 22.17
CA ASN A 128 -12.60 8.02 21.03
C ASN A 128 -13.96 8.68 20.71
N PRO A 129 -14.57 8.42 19.54
CA PRO A 129 -15.86 9.01 19.17
C PRO A 129 -17.02 8.65 20.11
N THR A 130 -16.90 7.59 20.91
CA THR A 130 -17.89 7.17 21.89
C THR A 130 -17.73 7.85 23.25
N GLY A 131 -16.75 8.79 23.38
CA GLY A 131 -16.51 9.55 24.60
C GLY A 131 -15.56 8.87 25.59
N SER A 132 -15.21 7.58 25.40
CA SER A 132 -14.26 6.90 26.29
C SER A 132 -12.83 7.43 26.08
N ILE A 133 -12.10 7.55 27.21
CA ILE A 133 -10.76 8.11 27.25
C ILE A 133 -9.73 6.99 27.39
N ILE A 134 -8.72 7.03 26.54
CA ILE A 134 -7.54 6.16 26.63
C ILE A 134 -6.40 7.02 27.15
N HIS A 135 -6.01 6.83 28.41
CA HIS A 135 -4.85 7.50 28.99
C HIS A 135 -3.56 6.86 28.47
N LEU A 136 -2.69 7.65 27.84
CA LEU A 136 -1.44 7.16 27.26
C LEU A 136 -0.28 7.18 28.29
N GLY A 137 -0.37 7.97 29.34
CA GLY A 137 0.68 8.08 30.33
C GLY A 137 2.06 8.39 29.70
N ILE A 138 3.06 7.58 30.02
CA ILE A 138 4.43 7.74 29.49
C ILE A 138 4.51 7.48 27.98
N ILE A 139 3.59 6.67 27.42
CA ILE A 139 3.51 6.38 25.98
C ILE A 139 3.10 7.62 25.18
N GLY A 140 2.44 8.60 25.83
CA GLY A 140 2.10 9.87 25.20
C GLY A 140 3.31 10.63 24.66
N ILE A 141 4.48 10.48 25.30
CA ILE A 141 5.72 11.13 24.85
C ILE A 141 6.17 10.61 23.47
N PRO A 142 6.48 9.33 23.29
CA PRO A 142 6.87 8.82 21.97
C PRO A 142 5.74 8.97 20.94
N PHE A 143 4.48 8.96 21.35
CA PHE A 143 3.36 9.19 20.45
C PHE A 143 3.33 10.64 19.95
N THR A 144 3.64 11.63 20.81
CA THR A 144 3.77 13.04 20.41
C THR A 144 4.92 13.25 19.41
N TYR A 145 6.08 12.61 19.63
CA TYR A 145 7.17 12.63 18.63
C TYR A 145 6.73 12.05 17.30
N LEU A 146 6.09 10.90 17.32
CA LEU A 146 5.61 10.24 16.11
C LEU A 146 4.61 11.11 15.34
N TRP A 147 3.67 11.74 16.05
CA TRP A 147 2.68 12.63 15.46
C TRP A 147 3.33 13.86 14.85
N MET A 148 4.08 14.63 15.63
CA MET A 148 4.65 15.91 15.21
C MET A 148 5.66 15.75 14.08
N ILE A 149 6.62 14.84 14.23
CA ILE A 149 7.63 14.55 13.20
C ILE A 149 6.99 13.86 12.00
N GLY A 150 6.06 12.94 12.22
CA GLY A 150 5.36 12.22 11.16
C GLY A 150 4.59 13.14 10.23
N ILE A 151 3.76 14.04 10.78
CA ILE A 151 2.97 15.00 9.97
C ILE A 151 3.89 16.03 9.30
N SER A 152 4.91 16.53 10.03
CA SER A 152 5.87 17.49 9.45
C SER A 152 6.56 16.90 8.21
N ASN A 153 7.04 15.66 8.30
CA ASN A 153 7.64 14.99 7.15
C ASN A 153 6.60 14.59 6.08
N ALA A 154 5.36 14.31 6.46
CA ALA A 154 4.31 14.00 5.50
C ALA A 154 3.97 15.19 4.59
N ILE A 155 3.88 16.39 5.15
CA ILE A 155 3.70 17.63 4.37
C ILE A 155 4.94 17.94 3.53
N ASN A 156 6.15 17.74 4.07
CA ASN A 156 7.39 17.92 3.33
C ASN A 156 7.49 16.96 2.13
N LEU A 157 7.11 15.70 2.28
CA LEU A 157 7.07 14.72 1.18
C LEU A 157 6.00 15.04 0.12
N LEU A 158 4.96 15.77 0.51
CA LEU A 158 3.90 16.20 -0.42
C LEU A 158 4.36 17.38 -1.30
N ASP A 159 5.42 18.12 -0.91
CA ASP A 159 5.98 19.24 -1.67
C ASP A 159 6.80 18.79 -2.88
N GLY A 160 6.22 17.92 -3.71
CA GLY A 160 6.84 17.39 -4.92
C GLY A 160 6.28 17.94 -6.24
N LEU A 161 5.17 18.67 -6.20
CA LEU A 161 4.55 19.34 -7.35
C LEU A 161 4.13 20.77 -7.02
N ASP A 162 4.18 21.64 -8.03
CA ASP A 162 3.79 23.05 -7.92
C ASP A 162 2.40 23.22 -7.28
N GLY A 163 2.33 23.95 -6.19
CA GLY A 163 1.11 24.24 -5.45
C GLY A 163 0.59 23.13 -4.56
N LEU A 164 1.08 21.89 -4.68
CA LEU A 164 0.45 20.74 -4.05
C LEU A 164 0.43 20.83 -2.52
N ALA A 165 1.59 20.98 -1.88
CA ALA A 165 1.68 21.06 -0.42
C ALA A 165 0.94 22.30 0.13
N GLY A 166 1.09 23.44 -0.51
CA GLY A 166 0.41 24.67 -0.12
C GLY A 166 -1.12 24.56 -0.19
N GLY A 167 -1.66 23.99 -1.28
CA GLY A 167 -3.10 23.87 -1.46
C GLY A 167 -3.75 22.82 -0.57
N VAL A 168 -3.08 21.69 -0.34
CA VAL A 168 -3.58 20.70 0.63
C VAL A 168 -3.55 21.27 2.05
N SER A 169 -2.49 21.99 2.42
CA SER A 169 -2.37 22.68 3.71
C SER A 169 -3.46 23.76 3.89
N PHE A 170 -3.81 24.46 2.82
CA PHE A 170 -4.94 25.40 2.81
C PHE A 170 -6.26 24.70 3.13
N ILE A 171 -6.56 23.57 2.49
CA ILE A 171 -7.78 22.79 2.73
C ILE A 171 -7.83 22.33 4.20
N ILE A 172 -6.72 21.82 4.74
CA ILE A 172 -6.61 21.37 6.14
C ILE A 172 -6.83 22.57 7.08
N GLY A 173 -6.17 23.70 6.81
CA GLY A 173 -6.31 24.92 7.58
C GLY A 173 -7.76 25.43 7.62
N ALA A 174 -8.49 25.31 6.49
CA ALA A 174 -9.90 25.65 6.42
C ALA A 174 -10.78 24.74 7.31
N VAL A 175 -10.51 23.45 7.36
CA VAL A 175 -11.18 22.52 8.28
C VAL A 175 -10.94 22.90 9.73
N PHE A 176 -9.70 23.24 10.09
CA PHE A 176 -9.34 23.66 11.46
C PHE A 176 -9.95 25.01 11.84
N LEU A 177 -10.04 25.94 10.89
CA LEU A 177 -10.75 27.20 11.09
C LEU A 177 -12.23 26.99 11.42
N ILE A 178 -12.89 26.11 10.65
CA ILE A 178 -14.29 25.75 10.89
C ILE A 178 -14.45 25.06 12.24
N ALA A 179 -13.53 24.16 12.61
CA ALA A 179 -13.51 23.51 13.91
C ALA A 179 -13.38 24.54 15.06
N GLY A 180 -12.49 25.52 14.91
CA GLY A 180 -12.34 26.61 15.87
C GLY A 180 -13.62 27.39 16.07
N PHE A 181 -14.34 27.71 14.98
CA PHE A 181 -15.65 28.40 15.09
C PHE A 181 -16.72 27.56 15.79
N GLN A 182 -16.81 26.26 15.52
CA GLN A 182 -17.79 25.37 16.15
C GLN A 182 -17.51 25.15 17.63
N ASN A 183 -16.22 25.09 18.02
CA ASN A 183 -15.81 24.91 19.39
C ASN A 183 -15.68 26.24 20.17
N ASN A 184 -15.93 27.39 19.53
CA ASN A 184 -15.66 28.72 20.08
C ASN A 184 -14.22 28.92 20.59
N ASP A 185 -13.25 28.21 19.97
CA ASP A 185 -11.83 28.33 20.30
C ASP A 185 -11.17 29.43 19.45
N TRP A 186 -11.13 30.65 20.03
CA TRP A 186 -10.59 31.83 19.36
C TRP A 186 -9.09 31.71 19.05
N ALA A 187 -8.32 30.97 19.83
CA ALA A 187 -6.91 30.76 19.58
C ALA A 187 -6.72 29.93 18.30
N THR A 188 -7.48 28.86 18.16
CA THR A 188 -7.49 28.02 16.92
C THR A 188 -8.05 28.79 15.71
N ILE A 189 -9.07 29.64 15.88
CA ILE A 189 -9.59 30.54 14.82
C ILE A 189 -8.46 31.45 14.33
N LEU A 190 -7.80 32.16 15.24
CA LEU A 190 -6.75 33.13 14.88
C LEU A 190 -5.54 32.45 14.19
N ILE A 191 -5.02 31.37 14.74
CA ILE A 191 -3.86 30.70 14.13
C ILE A 191 -4.19 30.13 12.75
N SER A 192 -5.41 29.58 12.59
CA SER A 192 -5.86 28.99 11.31
C SER A 192 -6.10 30.07 10.24
N ILE A 193 -6.72 31.22 10.59
CA ILE A 193 -6.98 32.29 9.62
C ILE A 193 -5.69 32.96 9.15
N VAL A 194 -4.72 33.14 10.06
CA VAL A 194 -3.39 33.65 9.73
C VAL A 194 -2.63 32.69 8.81
N LEU A 195 -2.69 31.39 9.10
CA LEU A 195 -2.11 30.35 8.26
C LEU A 195 -2.71 30.37 6.84
N ILE A 196 -4.04 30.41 6.74
CA ILE A 196 -4.76 30.48 5.46
C ILE A 196 -4.36 31.72 4.67
N GLY A 197 -4.31 32.89 5.33
CA GLY A 197 -3.92 34.16 4.67
C GLY A 197 -2.50 34.07 4.09
N SER A 198 -1.53 33.60 4.86
CA SER A 198 -0.15 33.44 4.42
C SER A 198 -0.02 32.44 3.27
N LEU A 199 -0.76 31.34 3.30
CA LEU A 199 -0.79 30.32 2.23
C LEU A 199 -1.37 30.86 0.92
N ILE A 200 -2.45 31.67 0.97
CA ILE A 200 -3.02 32.29 -0.23
C ILE A 200 -1.99 33.23 -0.88
N GLY A 201 -1.29 34.05 -0.07
CA GLY A 201 -0.24 34.94 -0.55
C GLY A 201 0.90 34.18 -1.25
N PHE A 202 1.37 33.08 -0.69
CA PHE A 202 2.39 32.21 -1.27
C PHE A 202 1.90 31.49 -2.54
N LEU A 203 0.70 30.91 -2.52
CA LEU A 203 0.16 30.13 -3.64
C LEU A 203 0.06 30.93 -4.93
N ARG A 204 -0.07 32.28 -4.86
CA ARG A 204 -0.04 33.16 -6.05
C ARG A 204 1.23 32.95 -6.91
N PHE A 205 2.33 32.59 -6.27
CA PHE A 205 3.63 32.38 -6.93
C PHE A 205 4.01 30.91 -7.11
N ASN A 206 3.42 30.02 -6.29
CA ASN A 206 3.74 28.61 -6.31
C ASN A 206 2.73 27.75 -7.09
N TYR A 207 1.54 28.32 -7.45
CA TYR A 207 0.58 27.60 -8.29
C TYR A 207 1.18 27.40 -9.70
N HIS A 208 0.85 26.24 -10.30
CA HIS A 208 1.45 25.83 -11.58
C HIS A 208 1.10 26.75 -12.77
N PRO A 209 2.07 27.23 -13.56
CA PRO A 209 3.51 27.01 -13.44
C PRO A 209 4.12 27.85 -12.30
N ALA A 210 4.81 27.20 -11.38
CA ALA A 210 5.41 27.88 -10.24
C ALA A 210 6.55 28.82 -10.68
N SER A 211 6.68 29.93 -9.96
CA SER A 211 7.78 30.88 -10.11
C SER A 211 8.78 30.85 -8.95
N ILE A 212 8.44 30.13 -7.87
CA ILE A 212 9.28 29.83 -6.72
C ILE A 212 8.80 28.56 -6.04
N PHE A 213 9.71 27.74 -5.56
CA PHE A 213 9.39 26.57 -4.72
C PHE A 213 9.32 26.92 -3.24
N MET A 214 8.50 26.14 -2.51
CA MET A 214 8.33 26.29 -1.08
C MET A 214 9.64 26.07 -0.32
N GLY A 215 10.34 25.01 -0.66
CA GLY A 215 11.54 24.55 0.03
C GLY A 215 11.26 23.89 1.38
N ASP A 216 12.29 23.37 2.00
CA ASP A 216 12.20 22.71 3.30
C ASP A 216 11.86 23.70 4.42
N THR A 217 12.23 24.95 4.27
CA THR A 217 11.83 26.07 5.17
C THR A 217 10.31 26.15 5.32
N GLY A 218 9.56 26.08 4.22
CA GLY A 218 8.10 26.21 4.25
C GLY A 218 7.40 24.93 4.61
N SER A 219 7.81 23.82 4.03
CA SER A 219 7.11 22.54 4.19
C SER A 219 7.25 21.98 5.60
N LEU A 220 8.42 22.10 6.24
CA LEU A 220 8.64 21.71 7.64
C LEU A 220 7.86 22.59 8.60
N PHE A 221 7.87 23.92 8.37
CA PHE A 221 7.10 24.87 9.18
C PHE A 221 5.59 24.57 9.09
N LEU A 222 5.05 24.42 7.89
CA LEU A 222 3.64 24.12 7.67
C LEU A 222 3.21 22.81 8.33
N GLY A 223 3.99 21.74 8.10
CA GLY A 223 3.69 20.44 8.69
C GLY A 223 3.71 20.48 10.22
N PHE A 224 4.63 21.21 10.80
CA PHE A 224 4.74 21.37 12.26
C PHE A 224 3.55 22.18 12.84
N ILE A 225 3.20 23.31 12.25
CA ILE A 225 2.06 24.14 12.69
C ILE A 225 0.74 23.36 12.56
N ILE A 226 0.52 22.69 11.43
CA ILE A 226 -0.68 21.88 11.21
C ILE A 226 -0.77 20.73 12.23
N ALA A 227 0.35 20.02 12.50
CA ALA A 227 0.39 18.98 13.51
C ALA A 227 0.08 19.48 14.92
N ALA A 228 0.56 20.67 15.25
CA ALA A 228 0.31 21.30 16.54
C ALA A 228 -1.14 21.80 16.69
N ILE A 229 -1.73 22.38 15.64
CA ILE A 229 -3.17 22.77 15.65
C ILE A 229 -4.03 21.50 15.81
N ALA A 230 -3.65 20.38 15.19
CA ALA A 230 -4.35 19.12 15.34
C ALA A 230 -4.35 18.56 16.77
N ILE A 231 -3.33 18.89 17.58
CA ILE A 231 -3.30 18.51 18.99
C ILE A 231 -4.05 19.54 19.83
N ARG A 232 -3.65 20.81 19.77
CA ARG A 232 -4.12 21.85 20.68
C ARG A 232 -5.55 22.34 20.38
N GLY A 233 -5.94 22.41 19.10
CA GLY A 233 -7.28 22.84 18.68
C GLY A 233 -8.35 21.74 18.85
N PHE A 234 -7.93 20.51 19.16
CA PHE A 234 -8.83 19.38 19.42
C PHE A 234 -8.61 18.76 20.81
N GLU A 235 -7.94 19.48 21.68
CA GLU A 235 -7.78 19.12 23.08
C GLU A 235 -9.08 19.41 23.86
N THR A 236 -9.53 18.44 24.64
CA THR A 236 -10.73 18.56 25.46
C THR A 236 -10.40 19.16 26.83
N GLN A 237 -11.41 19.57 27.57
CA GLN A 237 -11.24 20.07 28.94
C GLN A 237 -10.57 19.06 29.88
N THR A 238 -10.60 17.78 29.56
CA THR A 238 -9.94 16.70 30.30
C THR A 238 -8.47 16.50 29.89
N GLY A 239 -7.91 17.35 29.02
CA GLY A 239 -6.52 17.22 28.53
C GLY A 239 -6.30 16.06 27.54
N THR A 240 -7.39 15.48 27.03
CA THR A 240 -7.35 14.43 26.00
C THR A 240 -7.62 15.01 24.62
N VAL A 241 -7.06 14.39 23.57
CA VAL A 241 -7.14 14.90 22.19
C VAL A 241 -8.10 14.05 21.34
N GLN A 242 -9.00 14.70 20.63
CA GLN A 242 -9.89 14.06 19.65
C GLN A 242 -9.21 14.03 18.27
N LEU A 243 -8.29 13.09 18.04
CA LEU A 243 -7.50 13.04 16.82
C LEU A 243 -8.27 12.60 15.56
N ILE A 244 -9.52 12.09 15.67
CA ILE A 244 -10.22 11.53 14.52
C ILE A 244 -10.49 12.57 13.41
N ILE A 245 -10.88 13.77 13.78
CA ILE A 245 -11.17 14.87 12.84
C ILE A 245 -9.87 15.34 12.14
N PRO A 246 -8.79 15.68 12.90
CA PRO A 246 -7.50 15.97 12.30
C PRO A 246 -6.96 14.85 11.42
N MET A 247 -7.09 13.58 11.83
CA MET A 247 -6.64 12.43 11.03
C MET A 247 -7.37 12.33 9.70
N ILE A 248 -8.68 12.61 9.68
CA ILE A 248 -9.47 12.64 8.44
C ILE A 248 -9.02 13.81 7.55
N ALA A 249 -8.85 15.00 8.10
CA ALA A 249 -8.37 16.16 7.35
C ALA A 249 -6.96 15.93 6.77
N LEU A 250 -6.09 15.23 7.50
CA LEU A 250 -4.73 14.87 7.14
C LEU A 250 -4.62 13.53 6.39
N ALA A 251 -5.71 12.91 5.96
CA ALA A 251 -5.72 11.56 5.41
C ALA A 251 -4.80 11.39 4.19
N ILE A 252 -4.68 12.40 3.32
CA ILE A 252 -3.78 12.35 2.15
C ILE A 252 -2.30 12.36 2.56
N PRO A 253 -1.78 13.34 3.34
CA PRO A 253 -0.40 13.32 3.79
C PRO A 253 -0.04 12.06 4.58
N ILE A 254 -0.88 11.67 5.55
CA ILE A 254 -0.68 10.46 6.36
C ILE A 254 -0.70 9.21 5.49
N GLY A 255 -1.68 9.10 4.59
CA GLY A 255 -1.85 7.94 3.72
C GLY A 255 -0.69 7.75 2.75
N ASP A 256 -0.25 8.80 2.05
CA ASP A 256 0.86 8.72 1.11
C ASP A 256 2.18 8.34 1.82
N THR A 257 2.45 8.97 2.97
CA THR A 257 3.65 8.68 3.76
C THR A 257 3.60 7.27 4.34
N SER A 258 2.48 6.83 4.89
CA SER A 258 2.31 5.48 5.43
C SER A 258 2.47 4.41 4.34
N VAL A 259 1.83 4.59 3.19
CA VAL A 259 1.97 3.68 2.04
C VAL A 259 3.42 3.64 1.55
N ALA A 260 4.11 4.78 1.49
CA ALA A 260 5.53 4.83 1.12
C ALA A 260 6.41 4.11 2.16
N PHE A 261 6.16 4.29 3.45
CA PHE A 261 6.86 3.63 4.55
C PHE A 261 6.70 2.11 4.49
N PHE A 262 5.46 1.60 4.45
CA PHE A 262 5.20 0.16 4.36
C PHE A 262 5.72 -0.45 3.05
N ARG A 263 5.66 0.28 1.94
CA ARG A 263 6.23 -0.15 0.68
C ARG A 263 7.75 -0.29 0.74
N ARG A 264 8.46 0.65 1.38
CA ARG A 264 9.92 0.57 1.58
C ARG A 264 10.29 -0.62 2.45
N LEU A 265 9.58 -0.82 3.56
CA LEU A 265 9.73 -2.02 4.39
C LEU A 265 9.50 -3.31 3.58
N ASN A 266 8.44 -3.35 2.79
CA ASN A 266 8.14 -4.50 1.94
C ASN A 266 9.19 -4.74 0.84
N LYS A 267 9.84 -3.67 0.36
CA LYS A 267 10.93 -3.76 -0.63
C LYS A 267 12.30 -4.02 0.02
N GLY A 268 12.39 -4.13 1.34
CA GLY A 268 13.66 -4.28 2.07
C GLY A 268 14.59 -3.07 1.93
N ARG A 269 14.03 -1.87 1.71
CA ARG A 269 14.77 -0.61 1.68
C ARG A 269 14.65 0.06 3.04
N HIS A 270 15.66 0.86 3.38
CA HIS A 270 15.60 1.67 4.60
C HIS A 270 14.37 2.59 4.55
N PRO A 271 13.54 2.66 5.62
CA PRO A 271 12.28 3.41 5.61
C PRO A 271 12.44 4.89 5.28
N PHE A 272 13.57 5.50 5.65
CA PHE A 272 13.88 6.91 5.45
C PHE A 272 14.69 7.22 4.16
N LYS A 273 14.94 6.22 3.30
CA LYS A 273 15.63 6.48 2.02
C LYS A 273 14.66 7.15 1.04
N ALA A 274 15.13 8.18 0.31
CA ALA A 274 14.34 8.87 -0.71
C ALA A 274 13.72 7.88 -1.72
N ASP A 275 12.45 8.07 -2.05
CA ASP A 275 11.69 7.24 -2.98
C ASP A 275 10.92 8.15 -3.97
N LYS A 276 10.94 7.80 -5.25
CA LYS A 276 10.24 8.52 -6.31
C LYS A 276 8.82 7.98 -6.57
N ASP A 277 8.30 7.12 -5.70
CA ASP A 277 7.02 6.40 -5.90
C ASP A 277 5.87 6.99 -5.04
N HIS A 278 5.87 8.29 -4.73
CA HIS A 278 4.78 8.98 -4.06
C HIS A 278 3.54 9.13 -4.96
N LEU A 279 2.37 9.39 -4.36
CA LEU A 279 1.07 9.48 -5.06
C LEU A 279 1.13 10.41 -6.28
N HIS A 280 1.70 11.59 -6.12
CA HIS A 280 1.81 12.59 -7.17
C HIS A 280 2.69 12.12 -8.35
N HIS A 281 3.82 11.48 -8.08
CA HIS A 281 4.65 10.90 -9.13
C HIS A 281 3.93 9.82 -9.92
N ARG A 282 3.12 9.01 -9.24
CA ARG A 282 2.35 7.95 -9.89
C ARG A 282 1.28 8.50 -10.81
N LEU A 283 0.58 9.57 -10.40
CA LEU A 283 -0.40 10.23 -11.25
C LEU A 283 0.23 10.75 -12.55
N ILE A 284 1.43 11.32 -12.46
CA ILE A 284 2.20 11.75 -13.64
C ILE A 284 2.65 10.55 -14.50
N TYR A 285 3.08 9.46 -13.87
CA TYR A 285 3.43 8.22 -14.60
C TYR A 285 2.24 7.63 -15.39
N LEU A 286 1.02 7.90 -14.98
CA LEU A 286 -0.20 7.51 -15.73
C LEU A 286 -0.49 8.40 -16.94
N GLY A 287 0.33 9.40 -17.20
CA GLY A 287 0.14 10.33 -18.31
C GLY A 287 -0.72 11.55 -17.98
N LEU A 288 -1.09 11.75 -16.71
CA LEU A 288 -1.76 12.98 -16.30
C LEU A 288 -0.79 14.16 -16.33
N SER A 289 -1.31 15.31 -16.75
CA SER A 289 -0.53 16.56 -16.67
C SER A 289 -0.32 16.95 -15.20
N HIS A 290 0.69 17.77 -14.94
CA HIS A 290 1.00 18.31 -13.63
C HIS A 290 -0.25 18.91 -12.94
N ARG A 291 -0.97 19.78 -13.68
CA ARG A 291 -2.22 20.41 -13.21
C ARG A 291 -3.30 19.37 -12.85
N GLN A 292 -3.50 18.37 -13.70
CA GLN A 292 -4.51 17.34 -13.45
C GLN A 292 -4.20 16.53 -12.20
N ALA A 293 -2.93 16.16 -12.00
CA ALA A 293 -2.50 15.41 -10.81
C ALA A 293 -2.78 16.21 -9.53
N VAL A 294 -2.43 17.50 -9.50
CA VAL A 294 -2.67 18.39 -8.35
C VAL A 294 -4.17 18.57 -8.09
N HIS A 295 -4.98 18.83 -9.14
CA HIS A 295 -6.43 19.00 -8.96
C HIS A 295 -7.13 17.74 -8.43
N ILE A 296 -6.70 16.55 -8.86
CA ILE A 296 -7.23 15.28 -8.33
C ILE A 296 -6.92 15.16 -6.84
N ILE A 297 -5.69 15.49 -6.42
CA ILE A 297 -5.31 15.41 -5.01
C ILE A 297 -6.08 16.47 -4.20
N TYR A 298 -6.26 17.69 -4.71
CA TYR A 298 -7.10 18.72 -4.07
C TYR A 298 -8.53 18.24 -3.91
N PHE A 299 -9.12 17.66 -4.96
CA PHE A 299 -10.48 17.15 -4.92
C PHE A 299 -10.65 16.07 -3.84
N ILE A 300 -9.72 15.13 -3.77
CA ILE A 300 -9.76 14.09 -2.73
C ILE A 300 -9.54 14.68 -1.33
N SER A 301 -8.61 15.65 -1.18
CA SER A 301 -8.39 16.34 0.10
C SER A 301 -9.62 17.12 0.52
N LEU A 302 -10.33 17.76 -0.41
CA LEU A 302 -11.59 18.46 -0.15
C LEU A 302 -12.69 17.51 0.32
N LEU A 303 -12.81 16.32 -0.29
CA LEU A 303 -13.78 15.31 0.16
C LEU A 303 -13.47 14.83 1.58
N TYR A 304 -12.19 14.63 1.94
CA TYR A 304 -11.80 14.36 3.32
C TYR A 304 -12.13 15.54 4.24
N GLY A 305 -11.89 16.78 3.79
CA GLY A 305 -12.27 17.99 4.53
C GLY A 305 -13.77 18.09 4.77
N ILE A 306 -14.60 17.83 3.75
CA ILE A 306 -16.06 17.80 3.86
C ILE A 306 -16.49 16.69 4.84
N SER A 307 -15.89 15.52 4.78
CA SER A 307 -16.16 14.46 5.73
C SER A 307 -15.84 14.87 7.17
N ALA A 308 -14.66 15.46 7.39
CA ALA A 308 -14.27 15.98 8.71
C ALA A 308 -15.26 17.03 9.23
N TYR A 309 -15.68 17.95 8.38
CA TYR A 309 -16.71 18.97 8.71
C TYR A 309 -18.05 18.34 9.08
N LEU A 310 -18.54 17.39 8.29
CA LEU A 310 -19.83 16.73 8.55
C LEU A 310 -19.81 15.96 9.88
N ILE A 311 -18.70 15.30 10.20
CA ILE A 311 -18.53 14.62 11.50
C ILE A 311 -18.52 15.64 12.63
N LEU A 312 -17.82 16.75 12.45
CA LEU A 312 -17.71 17.82 13.43
C LEU A 312 -19.10 18.50 13.68
N SER A 313 -19.90 18.70 12.63
CA SER A 313 -21.23 19.27 12.68
C SER A 313 -22.33 18.31 13.16
N GLN A 314 -21.94 17.19 13.77
CA GLN A 314 -22.82 16.11 14.24
C GLN A 314 -23.65 15.41 13.14
N ALA A 315 -23.46 15.75 11.87
CA ALA A 315 -23.95 14.97 10.75
C ALA A 315 -23.05 13.75 10.50
N THR A 316 -22.75 13.02 11.57
CA THR A 316 -21.73 11.96 11.62
C THR A 316 -21.95 10.87 10.59
N PHE A 317 -23.19 10.54 10.30
CA PHE A 317 -23.59 9.60 9.26
C PHE A 317 -23.16 9.99 7.86
N LEU A 318 -23.56 11.16 7.43
CA LEU A 318 -23.22 11.64 6.10
C LEU A 318 -21.70 11.82 5.97
N GLY A 319 -21.08 12.32 7.05
CA GLY A 319 -19.61 12.44 7.14
C GLY A 319 -18.89 11.09 7.01
N ALA A 320 -19.42 10.07 7.66
CA ALA A 320 -18.87 8.73 7.59
C ALA A 320 -19.05 8.10 6.19
N ILE A 321 -20.18 8.32 5.53
CA ILE A 321 -20.38 7.89 4.14
C ILE A 321 -19.36 8.57 3.21
N VAL A 322 -19.23 9.91 3.31
CA VAL A 322 -18.28 10.67 2.48
C VAL A 322 -16.86 10.20 2.75
N PHE A 323 -16.49 9.93 4.01
CA PHE A 323 -15.19 9.38 4.38
C PHE A 323 -14.95 8.02 3.72
N ALA A 324 -15.90 7.10 3.85
CA ALA A 324 -15.78 5.76 3.27
C ALA A 324 -15.64 5.80 1.75
N LEU A 325 -16.46 6.59 1.09
CA LEU A 325 -16.39 6.80 -0.36
C LEU A 325 -15.03 7.39 -0.76
N THR A 326 -14.53 8.36 0.03
CA THR A 326 -13.24 9.00 -0.26
C THR A 326 -12.07 8.05 -0.03
N VAL A 327 -12.05 7.30 1.08
CA VAL A 327 -11.07 6.22 1.33
C VAL A 327 -11.10 5.20 0.20
N PHE A 328 -12.28 4.83 -0.24
CA PHE A 328 -12.47 3.88 -1.29
C PHE A 328 -11.94 4.39 -2.65
N ILE A 329 -12.28 5.63 -3.03
CA ILE A 329 -11.74 6.29 -4.23
C ILE A 329 -10.22 6.38 -4.14
N SER A 330 -9.68 6.79 -2.98
CA SER A 330 -8.24 6.89 -2.74
C SER A 330 -7.55 5.53 -2.83
N PHE A 331 -8.12 4.49 -2.22
CA PHE A 331 -7.56 3.15 -2.20
C PHE A 331 -7.59 2.50 -3.59
N ILE A 332 -8.67 2.64 -4.33
CA ILE A 332 -8.75 2.15 -5.71
C ILE A 332 -7.87 2.97 -6.63
N GLY A 333 -7.85 4.29 -6.46
CA GLY A 333 -6.86 5.14 -7.12
C GLY A 333 -5.45 4.60 -6.89
N LEU A 334 -5.05 4.41 -5.65
CA LEU A 334 -3.71 3.92 -5.27
C LEU A 334 -3.40 2.49 -5.75
N GLN A 335 -4.35 1.55 -5.64
CA GLN A 335 -4.13 0.18 -6.12
C GLN A 335 -4.10 0.05 -7.65
N ARG A 336 -4.88 0.89 -8.34
CA ARG A 336 -5.05 0.78 -9.78
C ARG A 336 -4.20 1.74 -10.59
N ILE A 337 -3.67 2.79 -9.97
CA ILE A 337 -2.68 3.66 -10.59
C ILE A 337 -1.40 2.85 -10.94
N GLY A 338 -1.60 1.61 -11.40
CA GLY A 338 -0.59 0.83 -12.07
C GLY A 338 0.56 0.33 -11.21
N TYR A 339 0.39 0.28 -9.86
CA TYR A 339 1.49 -0.21 -9.02
C TYR A 339 1.85 -1.65 -9.31
N LEU A 340 0.86 -2.50 -9.56
CA LEU A 340 1.11 -3.90 -9.90
C LEU A 340 1.43 -4.09 -11.39
N GLU A 341 0.78 -3.35 -12.28
CA GLU A 341 1.02 -3.47 -13.72
C GLU A 341 2.26 -2.70 -14.18
N ALA A 342 2.48 -1.47 -13.72
CA ALA A 342 3.71 -0.73 -14.01
C ALA A 342 4.96 -1.40 -13.40
N GLN A 343 4.86 -2.04 -12.22
CA GLN A 343 5.97 -2.85 -11.71
C GLN A 343 6.16 -4.16 -12.50
N ARG A 344 5.09 -4.78 -12.98
CA ARG A 344 5.21 -5.93 -13.88
C ARG A 344 5.88 -5.51 -15.19
N VAL A 345 5.38 -4.46 -15.83
CA VAL A 345 5.96 -3.94 -17.09
C VAL A 345 7.39 -3.43 -16.85
N LYS A 346 7.66 -2.66 -15.80
CA LYS A 346 9.02 -2.16 -15.46
C LYS A 346 10.00 -3.28 -15.14
N THR A 347 9.56 -4.34 -14.48
CA THR A 347 10.41 -5.48 -14.12
C THR A 347 10.74 -6.34 -15.34
N TYR A 348 9.83 -6.40 -16.33
CA TYR A 348 9.97 -7.27 -17.48
C TYR A 348 10.47 -6.55 -18.74
N TYR A 349 10.16 -5.26 -18.93
CA TYR A 349 10.38 -4.55 -20.19
C TYR A 349 11.24 -3.27 -20.07
N GLY A 350 11.61 -2.83 -18.87
CA GLY A 350 12.33 -1.56 -18.66
C GLY A 350 11.43 -0.32 -18.72
N ASP A 351 12.06 0.84 -18.51
CA ASP A 351 11.34 2.12 -18.41
C ASP A 351 10.77 2.62 -19.76
N GLU A 352 11.37 2.24 -20.89
CA GLU A 352 10.96 2.66 -22.24
C GLU A 352 9.64 2.03 -22.70
N ALA A 353 9.41 0.76 -22.40
CA ALA A 353 8.17 0.07 -22.76
C ALA A 353 6.90 0.62 -22.07
N ILE A 354 7.07 1.31 -20.95
CA ILE A 354 5.98 1.99 -20.24
C ILE A 354 5.49 3.21 -21.03
N ILE A 355 6.38 3.87 -21.74
CA ILE A 355 6.08 5.08 -22.51
C ILE A 355 5.23 4.75 -23.74
N GLU A 356 5.49 3.64 -24.39
CA GLU A 356 4.74 3.18 -25.57
C GLU A 356 3.35 2.60 -25.25
N ALA A 357 3.16 2.00 -24.08
CA ALA A 357 1.90 1.39 -23.67
C ALA A 357 0.87 2.38 -23.08
N ARG A 358 1.25 3.63 -22.81
CA ARG A 358 0.42 4.64 -22.13
C ARG A 358 -0.94 4.97 -22.78
N PRO A 359 -1.06 5.14 -24.11
CA PRO A 359 -2.33 5.58 -24.69
C PRO A 359 -3.43 4.52 -24.65
N ALA A 360 -3.08 3.24 -24.66
CA ALA A 360 -4.03 2.14 -24.73
C ALA A 360 -4.59 1.70 -23.36
N MET A 361 -3.92 2.07 -22.24
CA MET A 361 -4.30 1.63 -20.89
C MET A 361 -5.37 2.50 -20.22
N ALA A 362 -5.47 3.76 -20.56
CA ALA A 362 -6.32 4.72 -19.85
C ALA A 362 -7.85 4.41 -19.94
N PRO A 363 -8.43 4.06 -21.09
CA PRO A 363 -9.85 3.75 -21.19
C PRO A 363 -10.22 2.46 -20.48
N LEU A 364 -9.41 1.43 -20.61
CA LEU A 364 -9.57 0.12 -19.95
C LEU A 364 -9.51 0.24 -18.43
N PHE A 365 -8.63 1.10 -17.95
CA PHE A 365 -8.47 1.40 -16.54
C PHE A 365 -9.74 2.04 -15.97
N MET A 366 -10.27 3.07 -16.61
CA MET A 366 -11.45 3.81 -16.14
C MET A 366 -12.67 2.90 -16.05
N ARG A 367 -12.89 2.06 -17.06
CA ARG A 367 -14.00 1.10 -17.09
C ARG A 367 -13.92 0.05 -15.98
N ARG A 368 -12.76 -0.56 -15.76
CA ARG A 368 -12.54 -1.51 -14.65
C ARG A 368 -12.66 -0.84 -13.28
N LEU A 369 -12.31 0.42 -13.18
CA LEU A 369 -12.48 1.22 -11.97
C LEU A 369 -13.96 1.44 -11.66
N LEU A 370 -14.74 1.89 -12.66
CA LEU A 370 -16.17 2.15 -12.50
C LEU A 370 -16.94 0.88 -12.09
N HIS A 371 -16.67 -0.26 -12.72
CA HIS A 371 -17.26 -1.53 -12.33
C HIS A 371 -17.02 -1.87 -10.86
N LYS A 372 -15.79 -1.71 -10.37
CA LYS A 372 -15.47 -1.97 -8.97
C LYS A 372 -16.13 -0.98 -8.02
N LEU A 373 -16.20 0.28 -8.42
CA LEU A 373 -16.92 1.31 -7.67
C LEU A 373 -18.38 0.94 -7.49
N LEU A 374 -19.03 0.52 -8.58
CA LEU A 374 -20.41 0.07 -8.57
C LEU A 374 -20.63 -1.15 -7.66
N LEU A 375 -19.74 -2.13 -7.73
CA LEU A 375 -19.83 -3.32 -6.86
C LEU A 375 -19.69 -2.97 -5.37
N VAL A 376 -18.73 -2.10 -5.01
CA VAL A 376 -18.54 -1.72 -3.61
C VAL A 376 -19.67 -0.85 -3.11
N PHE A 377 -20.18 0.04 -3.94
CA PHE A 377 -21.36 0.83 -3.61
C PHE A 377 -22.58 -0.08 -3.39
N SER A 378 -22.80 -1.04 -4.30
CA SER A 378 -23.84 -2.04 -4.14
C SER A 378 -23.65 -2.86 -2.87
N ASP A 379 -22.45 -3.36 -2.59
CA ASP A 379 -22.16 -4.12 -1.38
C ASP A 379 -22.43 -3.28 -0.12
N GLY A 380 -22.01 -2.00 -0.10
CA GLY A 380 -22.29 -1.10 1.00
C GLY A 380 -23.78 -0.92 1.26
N LEU A 381 -24.59 -0.73 0.20
CA LEU A 381 -26.06 -0.67 0.31
C LEU A 381 -26.64 -1.99 0.83
N MET A 382 -26.19 -3.13 0.27
CA MET A 382 -26.72 -4.44 0.63
C MET A 382 -26.33 -4.89 2.03
N ILE A 383 -25.16 -4.51 2.54
CA ILE A 383 -24.75 -4.73 3.93
C ILE A 383 -25.69 -4.00 4.88
N ASN A 384 -25.99 -2.72 4.60
CA ASN A 384 -26.90 -1.94 5.42
C ASN A 384 -28.34 -2.43 5.31
N LEU A 385 -28.78 -2.87 4.14
CA LEU A 385 -30.09 -3.49 3.95
C LEU A 385 -30.21 -4.80 4.77
N ALA A 386 -29.17 -5.62 4.79
CA ALA A 386 -29.15 -6.84 5.59
C ALA A 386 -29.23 -6.54 7.10
N LEU A 387 -28.55 -5.49 7.57
CA LEU A 387 -28.66 -5.03 8.96
C LEU A 387 -30.07 -4.55 9.28
N PHE A 388 -30.67 -3.75 8.39
CA PHE A 388 -32.05 -3.29 8.54
C PHE A 388 -33.05 -4.45 8.58
N LEU A 389 -32.92 -5.43 7.66
CA LEU A 389 -33.78 -6.63 7.66
C LEU A 389 -33.60 -7.44 8.94
N THR A 390 -32.41 -7.58 9.47
CA THR A 390 -32.13 -8.27 10.73
C THR A 390 -32.78 -7.56 11.91
N TRP A 391 -32.64 -6.21 11.96
CA TRP A 391 -33.29 -5.37 12.98
C TRP A 391 -34.81 -5.49 12.88
N TRP A 392 -35.39 -5.36 11.65
CA TRP A 392 -36.82 -5.49 11.44
C TRP A 392 -37.36 -6.86 11.88
N PHE A 393 -36.65 -7.92 11.50
CA PHE A 393 -37.00 -9.29 11.87
C PHE A 393 -37.01 -9.48 13.39
N ARG A 394 -36.02 -8.93 14.07
CA ARG A 394 -35.87 -9.04 15.52
C ARG A 394 -36.91 -8.27 16.32
N TYR A 395 -37.22 -7.06 15.92
CA TYR A 395 -38.02 -6.13 16.75
C TYR A 395 -39.41 -5.81 16.17
N GLN A 396 -39.70 -6.02 14.91
CA GLN A 396 -40.95 -5.63 14.26
C GLN A 396 -41.78 -6.81 13.79
N SER A 397 -41.16 -7.97 13.46
CA SER A 397 -41.88 -9.10 12.87
C SER A 397 -42.77 -9.86 13.84
N GLY A 398 -42.62 -9.66 15.16
CA GLY A 398 -43.33 -10.42 16.18
C GLY A 398 -42.85 -11.88 16.33
N MET A 399 -41.87 -12.30 15.53
CA MET A 399 -41.36 -13.67 15.57
C MET A 399 -40.32 -13.91 16.69
N MET A 400 -39.74 -12.85 17.24
CA MET A 400 -38.85 -12.90 18.39
C MET A 400 -39.41 -12.03 19.51
N ALA A 401 -39.43 -12.56 20.74
CA ALA A 401 -39.96 -11.88 21.91
C ALA A 401 -39.01 -10.79 22.49
N ALA A 402 -38.21 -10.15 21.63
CA ALA A 402 -37.24 -9.16 22.08
C ALA A 402 -37.93 -7.83 22.42
N GLN A 403 -37.80 -7.39 23.67
CA GLN A 403 -38.23 -6.04 24.09
C GLN A 403 -37.41 -4.99 23.32
N ARG A 404 -38.09 -3.95 22.79
CA ARG A 404 -37.39 -2.83 22.17
C ARG A 404 -36.49 -2.16 23.21
N PRO A 405 -35.21 -1.98 22.93
CA PRO A 405 -34.41 -1.11 23.78
C PRO A 405 -35.05 0.31 23.79
N MET A 406 -35.22 0.89 24.97
CA MET A 406 -35.71 2.26 25.10
C MET A 406 -34.69 3.19 24.45
N GLY A 407 -35.02 3.68 23.25
CA GLY A 407 -34.23 4.57 22.43
C GLY A 407 -33.89 3.94 21.08
N LEU A 408 -34.30 4.60 20.00
CA LEU A 408 -33.97 4.24 18.62
C LEU A 408 -32.45 4.29 18.35
N GLY A 409 -31.64 4.70 19.35
CA GLY A 409 -30.25 5.03 19.25
C GLY A 409 -29.26 3.84 19.22
N THR A 410 -29.54 2.77 19.95
CA THR A 410 -28.43 1.85 20.33
C THR A 410 -28.11 0.72 19.34
N ALA A 411 -29.03 0.35 18.46
CA ALA A 411 -28.77 -0.75 17.48
C ALA A 411 -28.58 -0.25 16.04
N MET A 412 -28.99 0.98 15.75
CA MET A 412 -28.80 1.67 14.48
C MET A 412 -27.91 2.92 14.62
N ASP A 413 -27.13 2.99 15.69
CA ASP A 413 -26.13 4.04 15.82
C ASP A 413 -25.15 3.98 14.67
N PHE A 414 -25.11 5.04 13.96
CA PHE A 414 -24.44 5.25 12.70
C PHE A 414 -22.98 4.89 12.68
N PRO A 415 -22.16 5.14 13.75
CA PRO A 415 -20.77 4.68 13.81
C PRO A 415 -20.66 3.16 13.74
N VAL A 416 -21.57 2.43 14.35
CA VAL A 416 -21.55 0.95 14.35
C VAL A 416 -21.88 0.40 12.96
N LEU A 417 -22.92 0.95 12.30
CA LEU A 417 -23.29 0.56 10.93
C LEU A 417 -22.14 0.83 9.95
N PHE A 418 -21.49 1.97 10.13
CA PHE A 418 -20.36 2.36 9.29
C PHE A 418 -19.13 1.48 9.50
N ILE A 419 -18.69 1.27 10.73
CA ILE A 419 -17.55 0.43 11.08
C ILE A 419 -17.80 -1.01 10.60
N LEU A 420 -19.00 -1.52 10.78
CA LEU A 420 -19.37 -2.85 10.33
C LEU A 420 -19.36 -2.97 8.79
N SER A 421 -19.93 -1.95 8.09
CA SER A 421 -19.93 -1.92 6.63
C SER A 421 -18.50 -1.81 6.08
N LEU A 422 -17.68 -0.94 6.66
CA LEU A 422 -16.27 -0.82 6.31
C LEU A 422 -15.50 -2.13 6.58
N GLY A 423 -15.75 -2.76 7.70
CA GLY A 423 -15.17 -4.07 8.06
C GLY A 423 -15.48 -5.15 7.01
N TRP A 424 -16.74 -5.24 6.57
CA TRP A 424 -17.14 -6.19 5.52
C TRP A 424 -16.50 -5.86 4.17
N ILE A 425 -16.50 -4.59 3.75
CA ILE A 425 -15.86 -4.17 2.50
C ILE A 425 -14.36 -4.49 2.53
N VAL A 426 -13.66 -4.21 3.63
CA VAL A 426 -12.26 -4.57 3.81
C VAL A 426 -12.06 -6.09 3.76
N LEU A 427 -12.92 -6.86 4.43
CA LEU A 427 -12.85 -8.32 4.42
C LEU A 427 -13.06 -8.89 2.99
N PHE A 428 -13.99 -8.34 2.22
CA PHE A 428 -14.21 -8.72 0.82
C PHE A 428 -13.02 -8.33 -0.07
N MET A 429 -12.41 -7.18 0.16
CA MET A 429 -11.18 -6.73 -0.54
C MET A 429 -10.00 -7.65 -0.27
N LEU A 430 -9.76 -7.98 0.99
CA LEU A 430 -8.66 -8.86 1.40
C LEU A 430 -8.76 -10.25 0.77
N ASN A 431 -10.00 -10.71 0.53
CA ASN A 431 -10.26 -11.98 -0.13
C ASN A 431 -10.41 -11.88 -1.66
N ASN A 432 -9.97 -10.76 -2.27
CA ASN A 432 -10.00 -10.52 -3.72
C ASN A 432 -11.39 -10.62 -4.37
N LEU A 433 -12.48 -10.41 -3.61
CA LEU A 433 -13.85 -10.52 -4.12
C LEU A 433 -14.26 -9.36 -5.05
N TYR A 434 -13.48 -8.29 -5.13
CA TYR A 434 -13.62 -7.20 -6.10
C TYR A 434 -12.73 -7.36 -7.33
N ASN A 435 -11.87 -8.37 -7.36
CA ASN A 435 -11.12 -8.75 -8.55
C ASN A 435 -11.89 -9.82 -9.31
N MET A 436 -13.08 -9.45 -9.80
CA MET A 436 -13.87 -10.37 -10.62
C MET A 436 -13.11 -10.72 -11.89
N ARG A 437 -12.97 -11.99 -12.11
CA ARG A 437 -12.58 -12.57 -13.39
C ARG A 437 -13.86 -13.08 -14.04
N TRP A 438 -14.09 -12.65 -15.26
CA TRP A 438 -15.30 -12.95 -16.04
C TRP A 438 -15.45 -14.43 -16.40
N ASP A 439 -14.34 -15.14 -16.34
CA ASP A 439 -14.22 -16.57 -16.65
C ASP A 439 -14.55 -17.50 -15.49
N ILE A 440 -14.88 -16.96 -14.29
CA ILE A 440 -15.24 -17.75 -13.12
C ILE A 440 -16.76 -18.03 -13.12
N SER A 441 -17.14 -19.30 -12.91
CA SER A 441 -18.52 -19.72 -12.72
C SER A 441 -19.23 -18.90 -11.62
N ARG A 442 -20.49 -18.50 -11.84
CA ARG A 442 -21.30 -17.79 -10.86
C ARG A 442 -21.41 -18.56 -9.55
N PHE A 443 -21.50 -19.88 -9.63
CA PHE A 443 -21.55 -20.75 -8.48
C PHE A 443 -20.27 -20.65 -7.62
N ASP A 444 -19.11 -20.59 -8.25
CA ASP A 444 -17.84 -20.41 -7.55
C ASP A 444 -17.73 -19.04 -6.86
N GLN A 445 -18.29 -17.99 -7.47
CA GLN A 445 -18.37 -16.66 -6.84
C GLN A 445 -19.23 -16.70 -5.59
N ILE A 446 -20.43 -17.27 -5.67
CA ILE A 446 -21.37 -17.43 -4.54
C ILE A 446 -20.71 -18.25 -3.44
N ARG A 447 -20.07 -19.36 -3.78
CA ARG A 447 -19.36 -20.21 -2.82
C ARG A 447 -18.21 -19.49 -2.11
N ARG A 448 -17.41 -18.69 -2.85
CA ARG A 448 -16.33 -17.87 -2.27
C ARG A 448 -16.88 -16.81 -1.33
N MET A 449 -17.97 -16.14 -1.73
CA MET A 449 -18.66 -15.15 -0.91
C MET A 449 -19.19 -15.78 0.39
N GLY A 450 -19.84 -16.92 0.31
CA GLY A 450 -20.35 -17.67 1.47
C GLY A 450 -19.26 -17.98 2.48
N LYS A 451 -18.09 -18.48 2.03
CA LYS A 451 -16.96 -18.74 2.92
C LYS A 451 -16.47 -17.50 3.66
N VAL A 452 -16.41 -16.36 2.98
CA VAL A 452 -15.93 -15.10 3.58
C VAL A 452 -16.97 -14.56 4.57
N ILE A 453 -18.26 -14.68 4.27
CA ILE A 453 -19.32 -14.26 5.16
C ILE A 453 -19.35 -15.14 6.40
N ILE A 454 -19.26 -16.46 6.27
CA ILE A 454 -19.18 -17.39 7.42
C ILE A 454 -17.99 -17.02 8.31
N PHE A 455 -16.81 -16.79 7.72
CA PHE A 455 -15.63 -16.38 8.46
C PHE A 455 -15.84 -15.05 9.19
N GLY A 456 -16.44 -14.06 8.55
CA GLY A 456 -16.71 -12.75 9.16
C GLY A 456 -17.75 -12.82 10.28
N ILE A 457 -18.79 -13.64 10.13
CA ILE A 457 -19.79 -13.88 11.21
C ILE A 457 -19.14 -14.57 12.41
N LEU A 458 -18.29 -15.56 12.18
CA LEU A 458 -17.52 -16.21 13.26
C LEU A 458 -16.61 -15.21 13.97
N LEU A 459 -15.96 -14.32 13.23
CA LEU A 459 -15.13 -13.27 13.80
C LEU A 459 -15.96 -12.30 14.66
N LEU A 460 -17.11 -11.86 14.17
CA LEU A 460 -18.04 -11.02 14.94
C LEU A 460 -18.55 -11.72 16.18
N PHE A 461 -18.87 -13.01 16.07
CA PHE A 461 -19.29 -13.82 17.22
C PHE A 461 -18.23 -13.88 18.31
N ILE A 462 -16.95 -14.05 17.92
CA ILE A 462 -15.83 -14.08 18.87
C ILE A 462 -15.60 -12.68 19.49
N ILE A 463 -15.64 -11.61 18.70
CA ILE A 463 -15.44 -10.24 19.20
C ILE A 463 -16.54 -9.83 20.20
N THR A 464 -17.76 -10.32 19.98
CA THR A 464 -18.90 -10.04 20.86
C THR A 464 -19.10 -11.09 21.96
N LEU A 465 -18.12 -11.97 22.20
CA LEU A 465 -18.22 -13.09 23.14
C LEU A 465 -18.32 -12.58 24.59
N ASP A 466 -19.45 -12.86 25.23
CA ASP A 466 -19.62 -12.70 26.67
C ASP A 466 -19.52 -14.09 27.32
N PRO A 467 -18.54 -14.31 28.19
CA PRO A 467 -18.37 -15.63 28.84
C PRO A 467 -19.55 -16.06 29.72
N GLN A 468 -20.36 -15.11 30.20
CA GLN A 468 -21.49 -15.40 31.09
C GLN A 468 -22.76 -15.82 30.34
N ASP A 469 -22.91 -15.35 29.06
CA ASP A 469 -24.07 -15.75 28.25
C ASP A 469 -23.66 -15.93 26.79
N VAL A 470 -23.13 -17.12 26.50
CA VAL A 470 -22.56 -17.46 25.18
C VAL A 470 -23.60 -17.50 24.07
N PHE A 471 -24.87 -17.81 24.37
CA PHE A 471 -25.95 -17.94 23.37
C PHE A 471 -27.10 -16.96 23.59
N SER A 472 -26.76 -15.71 23.95
CA SER A 472 -27.79 -14.68 24.12
C SER A 472 -28.63 -14.50 22.82
N GLU A 473 -29.90 -14.11 22.98
CA GLU A 473 -30.79 -13.82 21.85
C GLU A 473 -30.16 -12.76 20.89
N GLY A 474 -29.35 -11.84 21.45
CA GLY A 474 -28.59 -10.88 20.67
C GLY A 474 -27.62 -11.51 19.71
N ARG A 475 -27.02 -12.64 20.05
CA ARG A 475 -26.04 -13.35 19.18
C ARG A 475 -26.70 -14.27 18.17
N LEU A 476 -27.88 -14.82 18.49
CA LEU A 476 -28.70 -15.50 17.50
C LEU A 476 -29.04 -14.59 16.32
N SER A 477 -29.19 -13.29 16.56
CA SER A 477 -29.40 -12.32 15.47
C SER A 477 -28.19 -12.16 14.55
N LEU A 478 -26.95 -12.53 14.95
CA LEU A 478 -25.81 -12.59 14.04
C LEU A 478 -25.96 -13.68 12.97
N LEU A 479 -26.60 -14.80 13.28
CA LEU A 479 -26.87 -15.84 12.29
C LEU A 479 -27.91 -15.35 11.25
N ILE A 480 -28.95 -14.68 11.71
CA ILE A 480 -29.96 -14.07 10.82
C ILE A 480 -29.27 -13.01 9.93
N TYR A 481 -28.42 -12.19 10.55
CA TYR A 481 -27.62 -11.20 9.81
C TYR A 481 -26.73 -11.87 8.75
N GLY A 482 -26.06 -12.97 9.08
CA GLY A 482 -25.22 -13.69 8.13
C GLY A 482 -25.99 -14.21 6.92
N VAL A 483 -27.20 -14.77 7.13
CA VAL A 483 -28.07 -15.23 6.06
C VAL A 483 -28.60 -14.06 5.22
N ALA A 484 -29.09 -13.00 5.85
CA ALA A 484 -29.56 -11.80 5.18
C ALA A 484 -28.44 -11.15 4.35
N LEU A 485 -27.24 -11.04 4.92
CA LEU A 485 -26.06 -10.50 4.26
C LEU A 485 -25.67 -11.32 3.03
N PHE A 486 -25.67 -12.65 3.17
CA PHE A 486 -25.37 -13.54 2.05
C PHE A 486 -26.36 -13.36 0.90
N ILE A 487 -27.65 -13.30 1.18
CA ILE A 487 -28.70 -13.12 0.18
C ILE A 487 -28.57 -11.70 -0.44
N CYS A 488 -28.57 -10.66 0.36
CA CYS A 488 -28.57 -9.27 -0.12
C CYS A 488 -27.36 -8.96 -1.00
N VAL A 489 -26.13 -9.31 -0.56
CA VAL A 489 -24.91 -9.04 -1.30
C VAL A 489 -24.88 -9.80 -2.63
N ASN A 490 -25.28 -11.09 -2.65
CA ASN A 490 -25.34 -11.84 -3.90
C ASN A 490 -26.41 -11.29 -4.86
N VAL A 491 -27.58 -10.89 -4.36
CA VAL A 491 -28.62 -10.25 -5.16
C VAL A 491 -28.13 -8.93 -5.74
N GLY A 492 -27.57 -8.05 -4.90
CA GLY A 492 -27.03 -6.75 -5.34
C GLY A 492 -25.97 -6.88 -6.43
N ARG A 493 -25.02 -7.79 -6.29
CA ARG A 493 -23.99 -8.05 -7.29
C ARG A 493 -24.57 -8.60 -8.60
N ASN A 494 -25.55 -9.50 -8.52
CA ASN A 494 -26.22 -10.00 -9.72
C ASN A 494 -27.03 -8.92 -10.45
N ILE A 495 -27.65 -7.99 -9.70
CA ILE A 495 -28.34 -6.82 -10.28
C ILE A 495 -27.33 -5.94 -11.03
N ILE A 496 -26.18 -5.60 -10.43
CA ILE A 496 -25.15 -4.79 -11.10
C ILE A 496 -24.68 -5.47 -12.40
N ILE A 497 -24.36 -6.75 -12.33
CA ILE A 497 -23.90 -7.51 -13.50
C ILE A 497 -25.00 -7.55 -14.59
N PHE A 498 -26.27 -7.68 -14.19
CA PHE A 498 -27.39 -7.66 -15.12
C PHE A 498 -27.58 -6.29 -15.78
N LEU A 499 -27.52 -5.21 -14.99
CA LEU A 499 -27.63 -3.84 -15.48
C LEU A 499 -26.48 -3.47 -16.42
N GLU A 500 -25.25 -3.85 -16.08
CA GLU A 500 -24.08 -3.63 -16.95
C GLU A 500 -24.24 -4.33 -18.31
N LYS A 501 -24.76 -5.54 -18.30
CA LYS A 501 -25.01 -6.29 -19.55
C LYS A 501 -26.11 -5.68 -20.39
N ARG A 502 -27.17 -5.15 -19.75
CA ARG A 502 -28.35 -4.63 -20.47
C ARG A 502 -28.14 -3.22 -21.01
N LEU A 503 -27.35 -2.39 -20.27
CA LEU A 503 -27.18 -0.99 -20.60
C LEU A 503 -26.01 -0.75 -21.57
N GLU A 504 -25.26 -1.78 -21.95
CA GLU A 504 -24.03 -1.67 -22.76
C GLU A 504 -23.07 -0.55 -22.31
N VAL A 505 -23.30 -0.06 -21.07
CA VAL A 505 -22.58 1.09 -20.48
C VAL A 505 -21.08 0.82 -20.38
N LEU A 506 -20.72 -0.45 -20.34
CA LEU A 506 -19.35 -0.89 -20.35
C LEU A 506 -19.19 -1.81 -21.58
N GLU A 507 -18.75 -1.26 -22.69
CA GLU A 507 -18.11 -2.07 -23.73
C GLU A 507 -16.92 -2.78 -23.07
N TYR A 508 -17.11 -4.04 -22.73
CA TYR A 508 -16.03 -4.85 -22.21
C TYR A 508 -14.98 -5.02 -23.28
N SER A 509 -13.81 -4.48 -23.06
CA SER A 509 -12.68 -4.81 -23.92
C SER A 509 -12.44 -6.31 -23.85
N PRO A 510 -12.59 -7.01 -24.96
CA PRO A 510 -12.40 -8.45 -24.96
C PRO A 510 -10.94 -8.78 -24.56
N HIS A 511 -10.77 -9.89 -23.84
CA HIS A 511 -9.46 -10.39 -23.49
C HIS A 511 -8.72 -10.84 -24.74
N LYS A 512 -7.66 -10.12 -25.08
CA LYS A 512 -6.82 -10.50 -26.22
C LYS A 512 -6.09 -11.79 -25.92
N THR A 513 -6.50 -12.83 -26.62
CA THR A 513 -6.06 -14.20 -26.38
C THR A 513 -5.32 -14.74 -27.59
N LEU A 514 -4.16 -15.34 -27.34
CA LEU A 514 -3.37 -16.02 -28.36
C LEU A 514 -3.57 -17.53 -28.22
N LEU A 515 -3.88 -18.20 -29.33
CA LEU A 515 -4.03 -19.65 -29.37
C LEU A 515 -2.70 -20.31 -29.76
N VAL A 516 -2.32 -21.37 -29.05
CA VAL A 516 -1.13 -22.17 -29.36
C VAL A 516 -1.53 -23.57 -29.77
N GLY A 517 -1.25 -23.92 -31.01
CA GLY A 517 -1.55 -25.21 -31.59
C GLY A 517 -2.93 -25.28 -32.31
N PRO A 518 -2.97 -25.41 -33.64
CA PRO A 518 -4.19 -25.58 -34.41
C PRO A 518 -4.69 -27.03 -34.38
N THR A 519 -5.41 -27.40 -33.31
CA THR A 519 -5.93 -28.75 -33.09
C THR A 519 -7.46 -28.79 -33.11
N ASP A 520 -8.04 -29.99 -33.25
CA ASP A 520 -9.52 -30.16 -33.24
C ASP A 520 -10.14 -29.71 -31.92
N LYS A 521 -9.41 -29.84 -30.79
CA LYS A 521 -9.82 -29.32 -29.49
C LYS A 521 -9.87 -27.80 -29.49
N ALA A 522 -8.86 -27.15 -30.10
CA ALA A 522 -8.86 -25.72 -30.31
C ALA A 522 -10.03 -25.26 -31.18
N LYS A 523 -10.35 -26.00 -32.25
CA LYS A 523 -11.48 -25.73 -33.14
C LYS A 523 -12.82 -25.80 -32.41
N LYS A 524 -12.98 -26.79 -31.52
CA LYS A 524 -14.18 -26.92 -30.71
C LYS A 524 -14.31 -25.77 -29.72
N LEU A 525 -13.24 -25.47 -28.98
CA LEU A 525 -13.19 -24.33 -28.03
C LEU A 525 -13.54 -23.01 -28.75
N LEU A 526 -12.93 -22.73 -29.89
CA LEU A 526 -13.22 -21.52 -30.68
C LEU A 526 -14.67 -21.43 -31.13
N ARG A 527 -15.27 -22.54 -31.57
CA ARG A 527 -16.66 -22.59 -31.94
C ARG A 527 -17.57 -22.26 -30.76
N ASP A 528 -17.33 -22.89 -29.63
CA ASP A 528 -18.15 -22.73 -28.43
C ASP A 528 -18.02 -21.31 -27.83
N ILE A 529 -16.83 -20.71 -27.88
CA ILE A 529 -16.63 -19.31 -27.48
C ILE A 529 -17.33 -18.34 -28.44
N ARG A 530 -17.30 -18.59 -29.76
CA ARG A 530 -17.99 -17.74 -30.75
C ARG A 530 -19.49 -17.76 -30.61
N HIS A 531 -20.09 -18.92 -30.24
CA HIS A 531 -21.52 -19.02 -29.95
C HIS A 531 -21.94 -18.33 -28.65
N ASN A 532 -20.94 -17.90 -27.81
CA ASN A 532 -21.15 -17.23 -26.55
C ASN A 532 -20.37 -15.93 -26.47
N PRO A 533 -20.77 -14.87 -27.21
CA PRO A 533 -20.04 -13.61 -27.26
C PRO A 533 -19.90 -12.91 -25.90
N HIS A 534 -20.69 -13.29 -24.90
CA HIS A 534 -20.62 -12.78 -23.53
C HIS A 534 -19.35 -13.15 -22.78
N LEU A 535 -18.50 -14.03 -23.31
CA LEU A 535 -17.23 -14.43 -22.70
C LEU A 535 -16.09 -13.45 -22.96
N LEU A 536 -16.28 -12.52 -23.86
CA LEU A 536 -15.33 -11.45 -24.14
C LEU A 536 -13.90 -11.92 -24.46
N TYR A 537 -13.77 -13.04 -25.18
CA TYR A 537 -12.51 -13.48 -25.74
C TYR A 537 -12.32 -12.91 -27.15
N GLU A 538 -11.23 -12.18 -27.36
CA GLU A 538 -10.77 -11.75 -28.67
C GLU A 538 -9.53 -12.56 -29.05
N PHE A 539 -9.68 -13.53 -29.93
CA PHE A 539 -8.53 -14.27 -30.43
C PHE A 539 -7.78 -13.44 -31.47
N VAL A 540 -6.58 -13.01 -31.13
CA VAL A 540 -5.70 -12.18 -31.97
C VAL A 540 -5.13 -13.00 -33.14
N GLY A 541 -5.08 -14.32 -32.98
CA GLY A 541 -4.55 -15.27 -33.96
C GLY A 541 -4.02 -16.52 -33.27
N TYR A 542 -3.29 -17.33 -34.05
CA TYR A 542 -2.67 -18.53 -33.52
C TYR A 542 -1.16 -18.60 -33.84
N VAL A 543 -0.44 -19.35 -33.02
CA VAL A 543 0.96 -19.70 -33.25
C VAL A 543 1.13 -21.22 -33.32
N SER A 544 2.07 -21.69 -34.10
CA SER A 544 2.37 -23.12 -34.26
C SER A 544 3.89 -23.35 -34.28
N ARG A 545 4.29 -24.63 -34.22
CA ARG A 545 5.72 -25.02 -34.26
C ARG A 545 6.34 -24.68 -35.60
N GLU A 546 5.62 -24.91 -36.66
CA GLU A 546 6.04 -24.67 -38.02
C GLU A 546 5.22 -23.57 -38.68
N PRO A 547 5.78 -22.77 -39.58
CA PRO A 547 5.06 -21.76 -40.32
C PRO A 547 3.89 -22.42 -41.12
N ARG A 548 2.73 -21.78 -41.14
CA ARG A 548 1.55 -22.20 -41.90
C ARG A 548 0.96 -21.01 -42.65
N ASP A 549 0.73 -21.16 -43.92
CA ASP A 549 0.18 -20.09 -44.76
C ASP A 549 -1.37 -20.00 -44.69
N GLN A 550 -2.03 -21.00 -44.13
CA GLN A 550 -3.49 -21.05 -44.06
C GLN A 550 -4.05 -20.60 -42.72
N PRO A 551 -5.12 -19.79 -42.70
CA PRO A 551 -5.82 -19.44 -41.48
C PRO A 551 -6.45 -20.67 -40.82
N PHE A 552 -6.40 -20.74 -39.49
CA PHE A 552 -7.05 -21.80 -38.72
C PHE A 552 -8.38 -21.31 -38.13
N SER A 553 -9.50 -21.85 -38.59
CA SER A 553 -10.85 -21.44 -38.15
C SER A 553 -11.03 -19.93 -38.20
N ASP A 554 -10.60 -19.27 -39.28
CA ASP A 554 -10.59 -17.81 -39.51
C ASP A 554 -9.65 -17.01 -38.63
N LEU A 555 -8.78 -17.66 -37.87
CA LEU A 555 -7.72 -16.98 -37.12
C LEU A 555 -6.46 -16.89 -37.99
N PRO A 556 -5.86 -15.69 -38.07
CA PRO A 556 -4.62 -15.49 -38.80
C PRO A 556 -3.45 -16.18 -38.11
N PHE A 557 -2.55 -16.74 -38.87
CA PHE A 557 -1.26 -17.19 -38.38
C PHE A 557 -0.42 -15.97 -37.99
N GLN A 558 0.11 -15.96 -36.75
CA GLN A 558 0.88 -14.83 -36.25
C GLN A 558 2.40 -15.10 -36.22
N GLY A 559 2.81 -16.37 -36.17
CA GLY A 559 4.22 -16.74 -36.10
C GLY A 559 4.49 -18.06 -35.40
N THR A 560 5.76 -18.33 -35.14
CA THR A 560 6.23 -19.54 -34.44
C THR A 560 6.30 -19.30 -32.92
N TYR A 561 6.53 -20.37 -32.16
CA TYR A 561 6.67 -20.30 -30.69
C TYR A 561 7.80 -19.34 -30.25
N GLU A 562 8.88 -19.23 -31.04
CA GLU A 562 10.02 -18.36 -30.76
C GLU A 562 9.65 -16.87 -30.89
N GLN A 563 8.73 -16.53 -31.80
CA GLN A 563 8.25 -15.16 -32.02
C GLN A 563 7.14 -14.75 -31.04
N MET A 564 6.66 -15.67 -30.22
CA MET A 564 5.55 -15.45 -29.30
C MET A 564 5.75 -14.25 -28.35
N PRO A 565 6.96 -13.99 -27.76
CA PRO A 565 7.18 -12.82 -26.91
C PRO A 565 6.93 -11.50 -27.62
N GLU A 566 7.34 -11.41 -28.88
CA GLU A 566 7.18 -10.22 -29.70
C GLU A 566 5.70 -10.02 -30.11
N ILE A 567 5.02 -11.10 -30.50
CA ILE A 567 3.59 -11.09 -30.81
C ILE A 567 2.77 -10.64 -29.60
N ILE A 568 3.07 -11.18 -28.42
CA ILE A 568 2.40 -10.83 -27.16
C ILE A 568 2.55 -9.32 -26.88
N ARG A 569 3.74 -8.77 -27.07
CA ARG A 569 4.00 -7.33 -26.86
C ARG A 569 3.27 -6.46 -27.88
N LYS A 570 3.44 -6.76 -29.17
CA LYS A 570 2.93 -5.95 -30.28
C LYS A 570 1.39 -5.93 -30.30
N LYS A 571 0.75 -7.06 -30.00
CA LYS A 571 -0.71 -7.21 -30.04
C LYS A 571 -1.38 -6.98 -28.67
N GLY A 572 -0.62 -6.85 -27.60
CA GLY A 572 -1.16 -6.66 -26.25
C GLY A 572 -1.92 -7.89 -25.73
N VAL A 573 -1.40 -9.10 -25.98
CA VAL A 573 -2.00 -10.36 -25.54
C VAL A 573 -2.01 -10.47 -24.02
N GLU A 574 -3.14 -10.80 -23.41
CA GLU A 574 -3.29 -10.97 -21.97
C GLU A 574 -3.28 -12.44 -21.56
N GLU A 575 -3.72 -13.32 -22.44
CA GLU A 575 -3.89 -14.75 -22.17
C GLU A 575 -3.39 -15.60 -23.34
N VAL A 576 -2.77 -16.71 -23.02
CA VAL A 576 -2.32 -17.71 -23.99
C VAL A 576 -2.99 -19.03 -23.68
N ILE A 577 -3.77 -19.58 -24.63
CA ILE A 577 -4.42 -20.89 -24.51
C ILE A 577 -3.62 -21.90 -25.30
N ILE A 578 -3.09 -22.92 -24.59
CA ILE A 578 -2.32 -24.01 -25.20
C ILE A 578 -3.25 -25.17 -25.51
N ALA A 579 -3.33 -25.51 -26.80
CA ALA A 579 -4.22 -26.54 -27.34
C ALA A 579 -3.45 -27.52 -28.23
N ILE A 580 -2.45 -28.22 -27.70
CA ILE A 580 -1.63 -29.19 -28.43
C ILE A 580 -2.12 -30.62 -28.18
N ASN A 581 -2.05 -31.48 -29.21
CA ASN A 581 -2.53 -32.85 -29.14
C ASN A 581 -1.52 -33.84 -28.53
N GLU A 582 -0.25 -33.65 -28.79
CA GLU A 582 0.80 -34.56 -28.36
C GLU A 582 1.50 -34.08 -27.07
N ARG A 583 1.74 -35.06 -26.24
CA ARG A 583 2.25 -34.86 -24.88
C ARG A 583 3.74 -35.01 -24.79
N SER A 584 4.44 -34.03 -25.23
CA SER A 584 5.71 -33.84 -24.53
C SER A 584 5.46 -32.77 -23.44
N ARG A 585 5.52 -33.14 -22.15
CA ARG A 585 5.61 -32.16 -21.06
C ARG A 585 6.71 -31.16 -21.34
N ASP A 586 7.72 -31.56 -22.06
CA ASP A 586 8.83 -30.72 -22.51
C ASP A 586 8.39 -29.70 -23.56
N GLU A 587 7.41 -30.00 -24.40
CA GLU A 587 6.90 -29.08 -25.43
C GLU A 587 6.06 -27.96 -24.77
N ILE A 588 5.18 -28.30 -23.82
CA ILE A 588 4.43 -27.31 -23.03
C ILE A 588 5.41 -26.41 -22.28
N LEU A 589 6.41 -27.00 -21.66
CA LEU A 589 7.46 -26.25 -20.95
C LEU A 589 8.26 -25.38 -21.91
N ASN A 590 8.53 -25.82 -23.13
CA ASN A 590 9.21 -25.02 -24.15
C ASN A 590 8.37 -23.83 -24.58
N ILE A 591 7.08 -24.02 -24.87
CA ILE A 591 6.14 -22.95 -25.24
C ILE A 591 6.07 -21.88 -24.14
N VAL A 592 5.91 -22.30 -22.90
CA VAL A 592 5.85 -21.39 -21.75
C VAL A 592 7.20 -20.70 -21.52
N ALA A 593 8.32 -21.40 -21.74
CA ALA A 593 9.66 -20.84 -21.56
C ALA A 593 9.98 -19.72 -22.57
N HIS A 594 9.53 -19.83 -23.83
CA HIS A 594 9.70 -18.76 -24.82
C HIS A 594 8.96 -17.49 -24.43
N ALA A 595 7.79 -17.59 -23.83
CA ALA A 595 7.04 -16.44 -23.36
C ALA A 595 7.26 -16.11 -21.87
N GLU A 596 8.28 -16.69 -21.24
CA GLU A 596 8.67 -16.33 -19.87
C GLU A 596 9.06 -14.85 -19.80
N GLY A 597 8.48 -14.13 -18.83
CA GLY A 597 8.71 -12.69 -18.68
C GLY A 597 7.68 -11.79 -19.37
N THR A 598 6.78 -12.32 -20.20
CA THR A 598 5.74 -11.51 -20.86
C THR A 598 4.56 -11.15 -19.95
N GLY A 599 4.42 -11.80 -18.78
CA GLY A 599 3.36 -11.52 -17.82
C GLY A 599 1.98 -12.04 -18.19
N VAL A 600 1.84 -12.78 -19.27
CA VAL A 600 0.56 -13.36 -19.73
C VAL A 600 0.13 -14.56 -18.87
N VAL A 601 -1.18 -14.79 -18.84
CA VAL A 601 -1.76 -15.97 -18.18
C VAL A 601 -1.75 -17.13 -19.15
N PHE A 602 -1.19 -18.27 -18.75
CA PHE A 602 -1.21 -19.50 -19.53
C PHE A 602 -2.33 -20.40 -19.06
N LYS A 603 -3.16 -20.87 -20.00
CA LYS A 603 -4.17 -21.90 -19.79
C LYS A 603 -3.91 -23.06 -20.75
N ILE A 604 -4.19 -24.27 -20.29
CA ILE A 604 -4.08 -25.48 -21.12
C ILE A 604 -5.44 -26.14 -21.20
N ILE A 605 -5.80 -26.63 -22.36
CA ILE A 605 -6.96 -27.51 -22.52
C ILE A 605 -6.58 -28.88 -21.93
N PRO A 606 -7.22 -29.32 -20.81
CA PRO A 606 -6.83 -30.56 -20.15
C PRO A 606 -7.14 -31.77 -21.02
N GLN A 607 -6.38 -32.83 -20.80
CA GLN A 607 -6.70 -34.14 -21.29
C GLN A 607 -7.44 -34.95 -20.22
N PHE A 608 -8.04 -36.07 -20.62
CA PHE A 608 -8.81 -36.93 -19.73
C PHE A 608 -8.07 -37.31 -18.46
N TYR A 609 -6.76 -37.62 -18.58
CA TYR A 609 -5.92 -37.91 -17.41
C TYR A 609 -5.75 -36.75 -16.44
N ASP A 610 -5.66 -35.53 -16.92
CA ASP A 610 -5.48 -34.34 -16.07
C ASP A 610 -6.74 -34.07 -15.24
N VAL A 611 -7.92 -34.37 -15.81
CA VAL A 611 -9.20 -34.24 -15.11
C VAL A 611 -9.34 -35.35 -14.05
N VAL A 612 -9.01 -36.60 -14.40
CA VAL A 612 -9.08 -37.74 -13.49
C VAL A 612 -8.04 -37.65 -12.36
N SER A 613 -6.88 -37.09 -12.61
CA SER A 613 -5.81 -36.89 -11.60
C SER A 613 -6.09 -35.76 -10.62
N GLY A 614 -7.26 -35.09 -10.70
CA GLY A 614 -7.69 -34.08 -9.73
C GLY A 614 -7.01 -32.73 -9.85
N HIS A 615 -6.44 -32.39 -11.02
CA HIS A 615 -5.93 -31.03 -11.24
C HIS A 615 -7.06 -30.00 -11.12
N LYS A 616 -6.81 -28.90 -10.45
CA LYS A 616 -7.78 -27.81 -10.35
C LYS A 616 -8.04 -27.22 -11.74
N THR A 617 -9.22 -27.48 -12.27
CA THR A 617 -9.71 -26.91 -13.52
C THR A 617 -10.51 -25.64 -13.27
N GLU A 618 -10.33 -24.64 -14.12
CA GLU A 618 -11.24 -23.49 -14.24
C GLU A 618 -12.20 -23.81 -15.38
N GLU A 619 -13.49 -23.70 -15.15
CA GLU A 619 -14.50 -23.98 -16.16
C GLU A 619 -14.78 -22.72 -16.99
N VAL A 620 -14.62 -22.83 -18.30
CA VAL A 620 -15.04 -21.81 -19.28
C VAL A 620 -16.04 -22.47 -20.23
N ILE A 621 -17.34 -22.22 -20.03
CA ILE A 621 -18.46 -22.80 -20.79
C ILE A 621 -18.37 -24.33 -20.93
N GLY A 622 -18.38 -25.05 -19.84
CA GLY A 622 -18.28 -26.51 -19.88
C GLY A 622 -16.93 -27.05 -20.37
N HIS A 623 -15.98 -26.17 -20.78
CA HIS A 623 -14.62 -26.57 -21.09
C HIS A 623 -13.75 -26.41 -19.85
N PRO A 624 -13.25 -27.50 -19.29
CA PRO A 624 -12.26 -27.41 -18.23
C PRO A 624 -10.94 -26.86 -18.81
N LEU A 625 -10.39 -25.82 -18.21
CA LEU A 625 -9.06 -25.29 -18.52
C LEU A 625 -8.19 -25.36 -17.26
N ILE A 626 -6.98 -25.82 -17.40
CA ILE A 626 -6.00 -25.80 -16.31
C ILE A 626 -5.17 -24.54 -16.44
N ARG A 627 -5.23 -23.69 -15.42
CA ARG A 627 -4.33 -22.54 -15.30
C ARG A 627 -2.95 -23.01 -14.87
N LEU A 628 -1.97 -22.75 -15.72
CA LEU A 628 -0.58 -22.91 -15.32
C LEU A 628 -0.21 -21.77 -14.38
N PHE A 629 0.36 -22.12 -13.21
CA PHE A 629 0.84 -21.18 -12.23
C PHE A 629 -0.24 -20.28 -11.60
N PRO A 630 -1.20 -20.86 -10.86
CA PRO A 630 -2.17 -20.08 -10.12
C PRO A 630 -1.50 -19.24 -9.01
N GLU A 631 -2.08 -18.07 -8.69
CA GLU A 631 -1.66 -17.31 -7.50
C GLU A 631 -2.06 -18.13 -6.25
N SER A 632 -1.05 -18.54 -5.47
CA SER A 632 -1.24 -19.48 -4.37
C SER A 632 -1.67 -18.84 -3.05
N MET A 633 -1.41 -17.55 -2.84
CA MET A 633 -1.73 -16.84 -1.60
C MET A 633 -2.56 -15.58 -1.83
N TYR A 634 -3.56 -15.34 -0.97
CA TYR A 634 -4.32 -14.09 -0.92
C TYR A 634 -3.49 -12.94 -0.31
N LEU A 635 -3.89 -11.69 -0.59
CA LEU A 635 -3.18 -10.50 -0.08
C LEU A 635 -3.05 -10.49 1.44
N TRP A 636 -4.10 -10.88 2.17
CA TRP A 636 -4.07 -10.94 3.63
C TRP A 636 -3.08 -12.00 4.17
N GLN A 637 -2.94 -13.13 3.48
CA GLN A 637 -1.97 -14.17 3.85
C GLN A 637 -0.53 -13.68 3.66
N TRP A 638 -0.26 -12.90 2.60
CA TRP A 638 1.01 -12.21 2.43
C TRP A 638 1.28 -11.20 3.55
N GLY A 639 0.22 -10.46 3.97
CA GLY A 639 0.29 -9.53 5.09
C GLY A 639 0.61 -10.24 6.40
N LEU A 640 -0.12 -11.34 6.73
CA LEU A 640 0.12 -12.13 7.93
C LEU A 640 1.50 -12.79 7.93
N LYS A 641 1.93 -13.36 6.80
CA LYS A 641 3.29 -13.90 6.66
C LYS A 641 4.34 -12.83 6.97
N ARG A 642 4.15 -11.62 6.48
CA ARG A 642 5.08 -10.52 6.74
C ARG A 642 5.05 -10.05 8.19
N LEU A 643 3.88 -9.97 8.79
CA LEU A 643 3.72 -9.63 10.20
C LEU A 643 4.41 -10.67 11.10
N PHE A 644 4.23 -11.96 10.79
CA PHE A 644 4.94 -13.04 11.45
C PHE A 644 6.46 -12.89 11.31
N ASP A 645 6.97 -12.66 10.07
CA ASP A 645 8.39 -12.41 9.83
C ASP A 645 8.92 -11.25 10.69
N LEU A 646 8.17 -10.15 10.80
CA LEU A 646 8.57 -8.96 11.58
C LEU A 646 8.59 -9.25 13.08
N ILE A 647 7.51 -9.79 13.62
CA ILE A 647 7.37 -10.03 15.08
C ILE A 647 8.41 -11.04 15.54
N VAL A 648 8.50 -12.17 14.84
CA VAL A 648 9.41 -13.25 15.24
C VAL A 648 10.86 -12.83 15.07
N SER A 649 11.22 -12.12 13.98
CA SER A 649 12.59 -11.63 13.81
C SER A 649 12.97 -10.58 14.85
N LEU A 650 12.06 -9.69 15.24
CA LEU A 650 12.28 -8.70 16.29
C LEU A 650 12.52 -9.39 17.66
N LEU A 651 11.65 -10.33 18.02
CA LEU A 651 11.80 -11.09 19.27
C LEU A 651 13.11 -11.86 19.30
N LEU A 652 13.44 -12.56 18.20
CA LEU A 652 14.71 -13.28 18.10
C LEU A 652 15.92 -12.35 18.14
N MET A 653 15.85 -11.16 17.53
CA MET A 653 16.95 -10.18 17.63
C MET A 653 17.19 -9.76 19.08
N ILE A 654 16.13 -9.47 19.84
CA ILE A 654 16.26 -9.08 21.25
C ILE A 654 16.87 -10.23 22.08
N VAL A 655 16.37 -11.45 21.93
CA VAL A 655 16.84 -12.63 22.66
C VAL A 655 18.28 -12.98 22.31
N LEU A 656 18.68 -12.79 21.04
CA LEU A 656 20.00 -13.17 20.56
C LEU A 656 21.08 -12.08 20.73
N ILE A 657 20.74 -10.87 21.21
CA ILE A 657 21.72 -9.80 21.47
C ILE A 657 22.90 -10.30 22.32
N PRO A 658 22.72 -10.95 23.50
CA PRO A 658 23.86 -11.41 24.29
C PRO A 658 24.70 -12.46 23.55
N ILE A 659 24.06 -13.34 22.77
CA ILE A 659 24.76 -14.33 21.96
C ILE A 659 25.56 -13.65 20.85
N PHE A 660 25.01 -12.63 20.19
CA PHE A 660 25.72 -11.85 19.16
C PHE A 660 26.96 -11.15 19.75
N VAL A 661 26.83 -10.53 20.90
CA VAL A 661 27.96 -9.91 21.60
C VAL A 661 29.02 -10.93 21.94
N LEU A 662 28.65 -12.09 22.49
CA LEU A 662 29.57 -13.17 22.80
C LEU A 662 30.32 -13.67 21.55
N ILE A 663 29.59 -13.90 20.45
CA ILE A 663 30.22 -14.35 19.21
C ILE A 663 31.21 -13.31 18.66
N ILE A 664 30.84 -12.03 18.68
CA ILE A 664 31.71 -10.94 18.25
C ILE A 664 32.98 -10.90 19.10
N LEU A 665 32.87 -11.03 20.43
CA LEU A 665 34.02 -11.08 21.32
C LEU A 665 34.93 -12.27 21.03
N LEU A 666 34.35 -13.45 20.80
CA LEU A 666 35.09 -14.67 20.40
C LEU A 666 35.77 -14.51 19.04
N GLN A 667 35.13 -13.82 18.08
CA GLN A 667 35.74 -13.55 16.78
C GLN A 667 36.93 -12.59 16.94
N ILE A 668 36.77 -11.54 17.73
CA ILE A 668 37.85 -10.57 18.00
C ILE A 668 39.03 -11.27 18.67
N SER A 669 38.79 -12.09 19.68
CA SER A 669 39.88 -12.85 20.37
C SER A 669 40.56 -13.85 19.46
N ALA A 670 39.88 -14.37 18.43
CA ALA A 670 40.45 -15.29 17.45
C ALA A 670 41.06 -14.59 16.22
N GLY A 671 41.14 -13.22 16.23
CA GLY A 671 41.70 -12.45 15.11
C GLY A 671 40.86 -12.44 13.85
N ILE A 672 39.55 -12.69 13.96
CA ILE A 672 38.62 -12.70 12.81
C ILE A 672 38.02 -11.29 12.65
N TYR A 673 38.46 -10.54 11.63
CA TYR A 673 37.98 -9.21 11.27
C TYR A 673 37.62 -9.14 9.78
N PRO A 674 36.60 -8.35 9.38
CA PRO A 674 35.53 -7.79 10.22
C PRO A 674 34.59 -8.88 10.75
N PRO A 675 33.82 -8.63 11.88
CA PRO A 675 32.98 -9.67 12.48
C PRO A 675 31.81 -10.10 11.60
N PHE A 676 31.39 -9.24 10.68
CA PHE A 676 30.32 -9.55 9.73
C PHE A 676 30.83 -9.68 8.31
N LEU A 677 30.33 -10.67 7.60
CA LEU A 677 30.55 -10.90 6.17
C LEU A 677 29.26 -10.63 5.39
N ILE A 678 29.32 -9.79 4.37
CA ILE A 678 28.21 -9.49 3.49
C ILE A 678 28.41 -10.24 2.17
N THR A 679 27.47 -11.15 1.85
CA THR A 679 27.48 -11.90 0.59
C THR A 679 26.41 -11.38 -0.36
N ASN A 680 26.78 -11.09 -1.62
CA ASN A 680 25.84 -10.62 -2.64
C ASN A 680 24.95 -11.78 -3.10
N THR A 681 23.67 -11.71 -2.77
CA THR A 681 22.70 -12.78 -2.97
C THR A 681 21.50 -12.27 -3.77
N VAL A 682 20.91 -13.15 -4.58
CA VAL A 682 19.75 -12.80 -5.38
C VAL A 682 18.45 -12.99 -4.57
N GLY A 683 17.67 -11.93 -4.46
CA GLY A 683 16.41 -11.87 -3.74
C GLY A 683 15.18 -11.85 -4.66
N LYS A 684 14.06 -11.41 -4.09
CA LYS A 684 12.78 -11.30 -4.81
C LYS A 684 12.91 -10.44 -6.07
N TYR A 685 12.31 -10.90 -7.17
CA TYR A 685 12.36 -10.27 -8.49
C TYR A 685 13.78 -10.13 -9.07
N GLY A 686 14.70 -11.02 -8.70
CA GLY A 686 16.07 -10.99 -9.21
C GLY A 686 16.95 -9.86 -8.66
N LYS A 687 16.49 -9.11 -7.64
CA LYS A 687 17.24 -8.00 -7.04
C LYS A 687 18.36 -8.53 -6.16
N VAL A 688 19.56 -8.03 -6.39
CA VAL A 688 20.71 -8.37 -5.55
C VAL A 688 20.64 -7.61 -4.23
N PHE A 689 20.94 -8.31 -3.12
CA PHE A 689 21.03 -7.72 -1.79
C PHE A 689 22.20 -8.32 -1.01
N GLY A 690 22.72 -7.59 -0.05
CA GLY A 690 23.74 -8.08 0.88
C GLY A 690 23.11 -8.97 1.95
N MET A 691 23.42 -10.26 1.96
CA MET A 691 23.06 -11.20 3.01
C MET A 691 24.11 -11.12 4.13
N LEU A 692 23.67 -10.82 5.34
CA LEU A 692 24.55 -10.63 6.50
C LEU A 692 24.81 -11.96 7.19
N ASN A 693 26.08 -12.30 7.38
CA ASN A 693 26.54 -13.49 8.12
C ASN A 693 27.63 -13.10 9.10
N PHE A 694 27.90 -13.91 10.13
CA PHE A 694 29.15 -13.76 10.87
C PHE A 694 30.33 -14.23 10.00
N ASN A 695 31.45 -13.53 10.11
CA ASN A 695 32.68 -13.93 9.45
C ASN A 695 33.29 -15.14 10.20
N TYR A 696 33.66 -16.17 9.48
CA TYR A 696 34.31 -17.37 10.04
C TYR A 696 35.70 -17.57 9.46
N GLN A 697 36.15 -16.70 8.54
CA GLN A 697 37.46 -16.77 7.86
C GLN A 697 38.45 -15.84 8.55
N SER A 698 39.66 -16.33 8.76
CA SER A 698 40.78 -15.47 9.19
C SER A 698 41.24 -14.58 8.04
N PRO A 699 41.87 -13.39 8.31
CA PRO A 699 42.44 -12.53 7.28
C PRO A 699 43.38 -13.24 6.32
N ASP A 700 44.13 -14.21 6.79
CA ASP A 700 45.10 -15.02 6.03
C ASP A 700 44.47 -16.18 5.24
N LYS A 701 43.24 -16.19 4.93
CA LYS A 701 42.42 -17.14 4.12
C LYS A 701 42.85 -18.63 4.12
N GLU A 702 44.05 -18.94 4.53
CA GLU A 702 44.64 -20.31 4.51
C GLU A 702 44.38 -21.10 5.82
N LYS A 703 44.12 -20.47 6.96
CA LYS A 703 43.87 -21.16 8.21
C LYS A 703 42.54 -20.73 8.85
N ILE A 704 41.57 -21.62 8.91
CA ILE A 704 40.33 -21.38 9.67
C ILE A 704 40.65 -21.59 11.16
N SER A 705 40.45 -20.53 11.98
CA SER A 705 40.63 -20.63 13.43
C SER A 705 39.65 -21.63 14.04
N GLY A 706 39.94 -22.13 15.26
CA GLY A 706 39.04 -23.05 15.97
C GLY A 706 37.64 -22.46 16.15
N VAL A 707 37.57 -21.16 16.43
CA VAL A 707 36.29 -20.41 16.52
C VAL A 707 35.59 -20.36 15.16
N GLY A 708 36.32 -20.05 14.09
CA GLY A 708 35.75 -20.04 12.75
C GLY A 708 35.21 -21.40 12.33
N LYS A 709 35.94 -22.48 12.64
CA LYS A 709 35.52 -23.88 12.39
C LYS A 709 34.24 -24.22 13.16
N PHE A 710 34.17 -23.83 14.42
CA PHE A 710 32.97 -24.01 15.26
C PHE A 710 31.76 -23.27 14.67
N LEU A 711 31.90 -21.97 14.34
CA LEU A 711 30.84 -21.17 13.74
C LEU A 711 30.32 -21.77 12.42
N TYR A 712 31.22 -22.30 11.59
CA TYR A 712 30.88 -22.93 10.32
C TYR A 712 30.17 -24.27 10.49
N GLN A 713 30.70 -25.15 11.35
CA GLN A 713 30.15 -26.49 11.59
C GLN A 713 28.77 -26.45 12.26
N THR A 714 28.60 -25.55 13.24
CA THR A 714 27.31 -25.36 13.92
C THR A 714 26.31 -24.53 13.11
N ARG A 715 26.74 -23.92 11.99
CA ARG A 715 25.97 -22.99 11.16
C ARG A 715 25.51 -21.71 11.88
N ILE A 716 26.02 -21.44 13.04
CA ILE A 716 25.76 -20.23 13.83
C ILE A 716 26.14 -18.96 13.04
N TYR A 717 27.09 -19.06 12.12
CA TYR A 717 27.48 -17.94 11.26
C TYR A 717 26.30 -17.34 10.45
N LYS A 718 25.20 -18.08 10.29
CA LYS A 718 23.99 -17.61 9.58
C LYS A 718 23.00 -16.83 10.48
N LEU A 719 23.18 -16.76 11.76
CA LEU A 719 22.24 -16.07 12.66
C LEU A 719 21.97 -14.62 12.27
N PRO A 720 22.94 -13.80 11.78
CA PRO A 720 22.67 -12.43 11.37
C PRO A 720 21.68 -12.29 10.21
N VAL A 721 21.35 -13.35 9.49
CA VAL A 721 20.29 -13.39 8.48
C VAL A 721 18.93 -12.92 9.04
N ILE A 722 18.69 -13.06 10.35
CA ILE A 722 17.49 -12.56 11.03
C ILE A 722 17.32 -11.05 10.80
N ILE A 723 18.40 -10.29 10.73
CA ILE A 723 18.39 -8.86 10.40
C ILE A 723 17.87 -8.65 8.96
N ASN A 724 18.26 -9.50 8.02
CA ASN A 724 17.74 -9.44 6.65
C ASN A 724 16.26 -9.78 6.56
N ILE A 725 15.74 -10.66 7.46
CA ILE A 725 14.32 -10.98 7.56
C ILE A 725 13.55 -9.77 8.11
N PHE A 726 14.04 -9.18 9.19
CA PHE A 726 13.46 -7.96 9.77
C PHE A 726 13.41 -6.82 8.75
N LEU A 727 14.48 -6.58 8.00
CA LEU A 727 14.54 -5.60 6.92
C LEU A 727 13.70 -5.95 5.68
N GLY A 728 13.08 -7.14 5.63
CA GLY A 728 12.23 -7.58 4.52
C GLY A 728 12.95 -7.99 3.25
N LYS A 729 14.25 -8.19 3.30
CA LYS A 729 15.05 -8.74 2.19
C LYS A 729 14.85 -10.25 2.05
N MET A 730 14.59 -10.93 3.19
CA MET A 730 14.34 -12.36 3.32
C MET A 730 13.05 -12.64 4.09
N SER A 731 12.64 -13.90 4.18
CA SER A 731 11.54 -14.43 4.98
C SER A 731 12.05 -15.63 5.78
N PHE A 732 11.33 -16.09 6.82
CA PHE A 732 11.67 -17.36 7.47
C PHE A 732 11.52 -18.52 6.50
N VAL A 733 10.45 -18.51 5.67
CA VAL A 733 10.18 -19.58 4.71
C VAL A 733 10.19 -19.07 3.28
N GLY A 734 11.00 -19.74 2.43
CA GLY A 734 11.11 -19.43 1.01
C GLY A 734 12.19 -20.26 0.32
N PRO A 735 12.38 -20.12 -1.00
CA PRO A 735 13.48 -20.71 -1.74
C PRO A 735 14.84 -20.33 -1.15
N ARG A 736 15.80 -21.22 -1.24
CA ARG A 736 17.15 -20.97 -0.72
C ARG A 736 17.78 -19.75 -1.41
N PRO A 737 18.41 -18.83 -0.67
CA PRO A 737 19.19 -17.74 -1.26
C PRO A 737 20.44 -18.28 -1.97
N GLU A 738 20.73 -17.78 -3.17
CA GLU A 738 21.90 -18.18 -3.98
C GLU A 738 22.72 -16.95 -4.36
N SER A 739 24.04 -17.15 -4.55
CA SER A 739 24.94 -16.07 -4.96
C SER A 739 24.62 -15.60 -6.39
N ARG A 740 24.97 -14.35 -6.70
CA ARG A 740 24.73 -13.76 -8.02
C ARG A 740 25.42 -14.54 -9.12
N GLU A 741 26.68 -14.96 -8.90
CA GLU A 741 27.48 -15.69 -9.88
C GLU A 741 26.84 -17.03 -10.23
N LEU A 742 26.41 -17.79 -9.20
CA LEU A 742 25.76 -19.08 -9.40
C LEU A 742 24.42 -18.93 -10.15
N VAL A 743 23.64 -17.92 -9.79
CA VAL A 743 22.36 -17.64 -10.46
C VAL A 743 22.55 -17.33 -11.94
N GLU A 744 23.56 -16.54 -12.32
CA GLU A 744 23.84 -16.22 -13.73
C GLU A 744 24.20 -17.46 -14.55
N VAL A 745 24.91 -18.41 -13.96
CA VAL A 745 25.24 -19.70 -14.60
C VAL A 745 23.99 -20.58 -14.72
N LEU A 746 23.21 -20.69 -13.64
CA LEU A 746 22.04 -21.59 -13.59
C LEU A 746 20.89 -21.10 -14.46
N LYS A 747 20.69 -19.80 -14.60
CA LYS A 747 19.70 -19.21 -15.52
C LYS A 747 19.92 -19.63 -16.98
N LYS A 748 21.18 -19.77 -17.40
CA LYS A 748 21.53 -20.22 -18.75
C LYS A 748 21.33 -21.72 -18.94
N LYS A 749 21.50 -22.52 -17.86
CA LYS A 749 21.46 -23.99 -17.93
C LYS A 749 20.10 -24.61 -17.62
N ILE A 750 19.26 -23.94 -16.81
CA ILE A 750 18.01 -24.51 -16.31
C ILE A 750 16.85 -23.58 -16.66
N LYS A 751 15.90 -24.06 -17.46
CA LYS A 751 14.66 -23.35 -17.80
C LYS A 751 13.84 -23.10 -16.54
N PHE A 752 13.15 -21.97 -16.49
CA PHE A 752 12.32 -21.53 -15.34
C PHE A 752 13.07 -21.23 -14.05
N TYR A 753 14.40 -21.18 -14.07
CA TYR A 753 15.17 -20.89 -12.86
C TYR A 753 14.81 -19.54 -12.23
N ASN A 754 14.41 -18.56 -13.05
CA ASN A 754 13.99 -17.22 -12.62
C ASN A 754 12.69 -17.22 -11.78
N ARG A 755 11.82 -18.22 -11.91
CA ARG A 755 10.57 -18.27 -11.18
C ARG A 755 10.73 -18.37 -9.68
N ARG A 756 11.78 -18.98 -9.19
CA ARG A 756 12.08 -19.06 -7.76
C ARG A 756 12.23 -17.68 -7.10
N PHE A 757 12.51 -16.63 -7.89
CA PHE A 757 12.65 -15.25 -7.42
C PHE A 757 11.33 -14.47 -7.38
N GLN A 758 10.20 -15.08 -7.65
CA GLN A 758 8.89 -14.43 -7.48
C GLN A 758 8.56 -14.15 -6.01
N VAL A 759 9.19 -14.89 -5.10
CA VAL A 759 9.05 -14.72 -3.65
C VAL A 759 10.37 -14.34 -3.00
N ARG A 760 10.33 -13.94 -1.72
CA ARG A 760 11.54 -13.67 -0.96
C ARG A 760 12.28 -14.98 -0.69
N PRO A 761 13.63 -14.99 -0.74
CA PRO A 761 14.41 -16.14 -0.30
C PRO A 761 14.17 -16.38 1.20
N GLY A 762 14.18 -17.66 1.58
CA GLY A 762 13.94 -18.10 2.95
C GLY A 762 15.20 -18.44 3.74
N MET A 763 15.13 -18.28 5.06
CA MET A 763 16.11 -18.87 5.98
C MET A 763 16.01 -20.40 5.93
N THR A 764 14.77 -20.93 5.82
CA THR A 764 14.46 -22.31 5.50
C THR A 764 13.49 -22.40 4.33
N GLY A 765 13.38 -23.59 3.70
CA GLY A 765 12.49 -23.83 2.58
C GLY A 765 12.20 -25.31 2.36
N TRP A 766 11.19 -25.61 1.55
CA TRP A 766 10.76 -26.98 1.31
C TRP A 766 11.87 -27.86 0.72
N ALA A 767 12.66 -27.33 -0.21
CA ALA A 767 13.82 -28.03 -0.78
C ALA A 767 14.87 -28.37 0.31
N GLN A 768 15.10 -27.46 1.25
CA GLN A 768 16.08 -27.63 2.33
C GLN A 768 15.63 -28.67 3.38
N VAL A 769 14.33 -28.83 3.57
CA VAL A 769 13.75 -29.83 4.48
C VAL A 769 13.78 -31.25 3.86
N LYS A 770 13.70 -31.33 2.52
CA LYS A 770 13.67 -32.61 1.78
C LYS A 770 15.04 -33.18 1.48
N TYR A 771 16.01 -32.32 1.14
CA TYR A 771 17.33 -32.74 0.70
C TYR A 771 18.44 -32.27 1.65
N ARG A 772 19.46 -33.12 1.90
CA ARG A 772 20.66 -32.69 2.60
C ARG A 772 21.40 -31.63 1.78
N TYR A 773 22.13 -30.75 2.47
CA TYR A 773 22.85 -29.63 1.85
C TYR A 773 23.79 -30.02 0.70
N GLU A 774 24.51 -31.10 0.84
CA GLU A 774 25.45 -31.60 -0.15
C GLU A 774 24.77 -32.21 -1.38
N GLU A 775 23.64 -32.88 -1.20
CA GLU A 775 22.80 -33.40 -2.28
C GLU A 775 22.14 -32.30 -3.11
N ALA A 776 21.75 -31.22 -2.46
CA ALA A 776 21.14 -30.08 -3.15
C ALA A 776 22.10 -29.37 -4.12
N LEU A 777 23.40 -29.35 -3.81
CA LEU A 777 24.42 -28.78 -4.71
C LEU A 777 24.64 -29.63 -5.96
N ARG A 778 24.52 -30.96 -5.83
CA ARG A 778 24.66 -31.87 -6.96
C ARG A 778 23.41 -31.94 -7.86
N HIS A 779 22.22 -31.68 -7.31
CA HIS A 779 20.94 -31.87 -7.98
C HIS A 779 20.14 -30.58 -8.10
N GLN A 780 20.69 -29.54 -8.71
CA GLN A 780 20.08 -28.22 -8.87
C GLN A 780 18.68 -28.24 -9.54
N ARG A 781 18.45 -29.20 -10.47
CA ARG A 781 17.12 -29.36 -11.09
C ARG A 781 16.08 -29.87 -10.09
N GLU A 782 16.45 -30.81 -9.23
CA GLU A 782 15.55 -31.35 -8.20
C GLU A 782 15.26 -30.31 -7.12
N GLN A 783 16.25 -29.50 -6.75
CA GLN A 783 16.04 -28.36 -5.87
C GLN A 783 15.03 -27.37 -6.46
N LEU A 784 15.20 -27.04 -7.75
CA LEU A 784 14.26 -26.14 -8.44
C LEU A 784 12.84 -26.72 -8.46
N LYS A 785 12.67 -28.03 -8.71
CA LYS A 785 11.35 -28.68 -8.65
C LYS A 785 10.67 -28.47 -7.30
N GLN A 786 11.42 -28.61 -6.19
CA GLN A 786 10.87 -28.43 -4.85
C GLN A 786 10.59 -26.95 -4.55
N ASP A 787 11.41 -26.02 -5.05
CA ASP A 787 11.16 -24.59 -4.93
C ASP A 787 9.90 -24.18 -5.72
N LEU A 788 9.70 -24.72 -6.93
CA LEU A 788 8.49 -24.51 -7.74
C LEU A 788 7.25 -25.13 -7.08
N PHE A 789 7.38 -26.35 -6.53
CA PHE A 789 6.31 -26.97 -5.75
C PHE A 789 5.89 -26.11 -4.57
N TYR A 790 6.86 -25.52 -3.85
CA TYR A 790 6.55 -24.56 -2.78
C TYR A 790 5.79 -23.37 -3.31
N LEU A 791 6.23 -22.77 -4.42
CA LEU A 791 5.57 -21.61 -5.03
C LEU A 791 4.10 -21.88 -5.41
N GLU A 792 3.81 -23.07 -5.92
CA GLU A 792 2.46 -23.48 -6.32
C GLU A 792 1.55 -23.78 -5.15
N ASN A 793 2.11 -24.24 -4.02
CA ASN A 793 1.34 -24.68 -2.85
C ASN A 793 1.52 -23.76 -1.64
N MET A 794 2.00 -22.55 -1.83
CA MET A 794 2.22 -21.60 -0.74
C MET A 794 0.93 -21.34 0.05
N SER A 795 1.02 -21.52 1.36
CA SER A 795 -0.02 -21.19 2.32
C SER A 795 0.62 -21.00 3.70
N LEU A 796 -0.06 -20.28 4.60
CA LEU A 796 0.44 -20.10 5.97
C LEU A 796 0.61 -21.44 6.71
N THR A 797 -0.29 -22.39 6.48
CA THR A 797 -0.22 -23.74 7.05
C THR A 797 0.97 -24.52 6.51
N PHE A 798 1.30 -24.36 5.23
CA PHE A 798 2.46 -25.00 4.64
C PHE A 798 3.78 -24.38 5.14
N ASP A 799 3.83 -23.05 5.28
CA ASP A 799 4.97 -22.35 5.89
C ASP A 799 5.21 -22.85 7.33
N PHE A 800 4.16 -22.93 8.13
CA PHE A 800 4.25 -23.44 9.51
C PHE A 800 4.78 -24.88 9.55
N ARG A 801 4.29 -25.75 8.65
CA ARG A 801 4.79 -27.13 8.51
C ARG A 801 6.27 -27.17 8.17
N ILE A 802 6.75 -26.27 7.30
CA ILE A 802 8.17 -26.18 6.93
C ILE A 802 9.00 -25.76 8.13
N ILE A 803 8.54 -24.76 8.90
CA ILE A 803 9.21 -24.29 10.12
C ILE A 803 9.33 -25.43 11.14
N LEU A 804 8.23 -26.12 11.44
CA LEU A 804 8.23 -27.24 12.39
C LEU A 804 9.20 -28.35 11.95
N ARG A 805 9.17 -28.75 10.69
CA ARG A 805 10.11 -29.77 10.18
C ARG A 805 11.55 -29.30 10.24
N SER A 806 11.80 -28.01 9.95
CA SER A 806 13.15 -27.46 10.06
C SER A 806 13.67 -27.48 11.49
N LEU A 807 12.82 -27.16 12.46
CA LEU A 807 13.14 -27.24 13.90
C LEU A 807 13.44 -28.70 14.34
N ILE A 808 12.61 -29.64 13.92
CA ILE A 808 12.82 -31.06 14.22
C ILE A 808 14.17 -31.53 13.63
N ILE A 809 14.46 -31.21 12.38
CA ILE A 809 15.73 -31.54 11.75
C ILE A 809 16.90 -30.89 12.48
N PHE A 810 16.77 -29.68 12.96
CA PHE A 810 17.80 -28.96 13.71
C PHE A 810 18.05 -29.59 15.08
N LEU A 811 16.99 -29.96 15.82
CA LEU A 811 17.08 -30.52 17.18
C LEU A 811 17.50 -31.98 17.22
N PHE A 812 17.04 -32.79 16.27
CA PHE A 812 17.25 -34.25 16.27
C PHE A 812 18.30 -34.73 15.21
N ARG A 813 19.08 -33.77 14.67
CA ARG A 813 20.13 -34.13 13.69
C ARG A 813 21.29 -34.84 14.37
N LYS A 814 21.36 -36.18 14.20
CA LYS A 814 22.60 -36.95 14.30
C LYS A 814 23.37 -36.87 13.01
#